data_77f87eadbacb73b0c693a1036125ae47
#
_entry.id   77f87eadbacb73b0c693a1036125ae47
#
_cell.length_a   1.000
_cell.length_b   1.000
_cell.length_c   1.000
_cell.angle_alpha   90.00
_cell.angle_beta   90.00
_cell.angle_gamma   90.00
#
_symmetry.space_group_name_H-M   'P 1'
#
loop_
_entity.id
_entity.type
_entity.pdbx_description
1 polymer ?
#
loop_
_entity_poly.entity_id
_entity_poly.type
_entity_poly.pdbx_seq_one_letter_code
_entity_poly.pdbx_strand_id
1 'polypeptide(L)'
;MSRPTVTAWERQEPGFPSPQRSNGQDYFRRSEIVDWLDRRPVPSGRLVAGEPVGTTYGDRARRGEEARKPSAGAAKLRLGTGSSYRMPIGAVDEPRPENRRIVTHLMGSLIDRVRGAASVLDYLNLLLCLHYLRGAAPDRFDTLAARARILNGLDDASQLLRDVGRAADEDMRGLGVHSSMQEALGRLEPRTARDLHNVVDAMSRLTEDVFGLILDEYEQQAALGSGEFFTPRPVVRLMTRLACLEFGPGEPESVYDPYARDGGFLIEATAACALDEDGLPRNEALQTYGETRRADTWRLATMNLLLHGVSPALDLKRTPPWHDGPGRAPLESFDIVLTNPPFNMSDPGRGERREGQWEYGAPPLDNDNLAWVQHCLAKLRKRGRAGIIMPNKAGNSGHKAERTIRRNLVESGVVESVIALPAQLFTGTAVPVSVWMLRHPGNPCDSTLFLDARHMGAKNGARRVLSAVDAETLLDAYRTRRNAGGAALPLRTTPEEPHVPAALVSREELRRSDYSLNPLDHVERRSAGGEGIEHELESAWERLRDTEDHLRAIQDGAAQLPFVGDRGPLLRRHRSACVASLDSLCEIQAGPSYSKLGKKQRSTHGLVPVVFPRHLKDRRITEEEDERVAEETARRLRNFELRHKDIVCVRSGAIVPPALVQQHQAGWLMSPNVIRLRVPDAQNDRVLPEYLLHYLCLDESVAWMRDRAAATAAPSLRSESLGSLRIPLPEPAEQQEIVAALNGLDELDRAHLAAAASVRRTRVALAHALLRPSTEPAPASVPRHRFEKEASL
;
A
#
# COMPACT_ATOMS: atom_id res chain seq x y z
N MET A 1 -18.79 20.79 -25.61
CA MET A 1 -18.19 20.82 -26.96
C MET A 1 -16.75 20.41 -26.86
N SER A 2 -16.24 19.64 -27.82
CA SER A 2 -14.84 19.22 -27.82
C SER A 2 -13.90 20.36 -28.26
N ARG A 3 -12.64 20.36 -27.76
CA ARG A 3 -11.63 21.35 -28.15
C ARG A 3 -11.40 21.40 -29.68
N PRO A 4 -11.34 20.26 -30.41
CA PRO A 4 -11.26 20.28 -31.88
C PRO A 4 -12.43 20.99 -32.56
N THR A 5 -13.66 20.88 -32.05
CA THR A 5 -14.85 21.49 -32.58
C THR A 5 -14.79 23.04 -32.48
N VAL A 6 -14.36 23.56 -31.33
CA VAL A 6 -14.20 24.99 -31.08
C VAL A 6 -13.12 25.57 -31.99
N THR A 7 -11.97 24.90 -32.09
CA THR A 7 -10.87 25.33 -32.98
C THR A 7 -11.26 25.31 -34.48
N ALA A 8 -12.11 24.37 -34.90
CA ALA A 8 -12.62 24.33 -36.25
C ALA A 8 -13.56 25.50 -36.53
N TRP A 9 -14.46 25.85 -35.61
CA TRP A 9 -15.38 26.99 -35.76
C TRP A 9 -14.66 28.33 -35.74
N GLU A 10 -13.65 28.49 -34.87
CA GLU A 10 -12.81 29.70 -34.84
C GLU A 10 -12.13 29.97 -36.20
N ARG A 11 -11.70 28.92 -36.89
CA ARG A 11 -10.99 29.04 -38.18
C ARG A 11 -11.91 29.15 -39.39
N GLN A 12 -13.10 28.60 -39.35
CA GLN A 12 -13.93 28.36 -40.50
C GLN A 12 -15.25 29.15 -40.53
N GLU A 13 -15.66 29.71 -39.39
CA GLU A 13 -16.99 30.25 -39.22
C GLU A 13 -16.99 31.79 -39.04
N PRO A 14 -17.56 32.55 -39.93
CA PRO A 14 -17.66 34.01 -39.85
C PRO A 14 -18.46 34.40 -38.58
N GLY A 15 -17.94 35.35 -37.81
CA GLY A 15 -18.60 35.90 -36.64
C GLY A 15 -18.49 35.01 -35.37
N PHE A 16 -17.60 34.03 -35.38
CA PHE A 16 -17.25 33.32 -34.13
C PHE A 16 -16.54 34.29 -33.16
N PRO A 17 -16.86 34.28 -31.84
CA PRO A 17 -16.26 35.19 -30.86
C PRO A 17 -14.73 35.11 -30.83
N SER A 18 -14.09 36.26 -30.67
CA SER A 18 -12.62 36.34 -30.60
C SER A 18 -12.11 35.88 -29.24
N PRO A 19 -11.05 35.07 -29.18
CA PRO A 19 -10.49 34.61 -27.91
C PRO A 19 -9.85 35.76 -27.16
N GLN A 20 -9.98 35.74 -25.83
CA GLN A 20 -9.20 36.54 -24.90
C GLN A 20 -8.00 35.72 -24.43
N ARG A 21 -6.80 36.23 -24.57
CA ARG A 21 -5.59 35.52 -24.19
C ARG A 21 -5.21 35.87 -22.75
N SER A 22 -5.11 34.85 -21.91
CA SER A 22 -4.62 34.97 -20.51
C SER A 22 -3.73 33.78 -20.21
N ASN A 23 -2.55 34.05 -19.64
CA ASN A 23 -1.55 33.01 -19.26
C ASN A 23 -1.19 32.00 -20.37
N GLY A 24 -1.08 32.51 -21.64
CA GLY A 24 -0.73 31.64 -22.78
C GLY A 24 -1.86 30.74 -23.29
N GLN A 25 -3.07 30.84 -22.74
CA GLN A 25 -4.26 30.11 -23.16
C GLN A 25 -5.33 31.06 -23.71
N ASP A 26 -6.09 30.58 -24.68
CA ASP A 26 -7.18 31.31 -25.30
C ASP A 26 -8.49 30.99 -24.57
N TYR A 27 -9.20 32.02 -24.11
CA TYR A 27 -10.47 31.96 -23.43
C TYR A 27 -11.55 32.69 -24.22
N PHE A 28 -12.77 32.15 -24.19
CA PHE A 28 -13.92 32.77 -24.81
C PHE A 28 -14.94 33.16 -23.73
N ARG A 29 -15.55 34.36 -23.88
CA ARG A 29 -16.65 34.73 -22.99
C ARG A 29 -17.84 33.83 -23.27
N ARG A 30 -18.37 33.22 -22.25
CA ARG A 30 -19.46 32.24 -22.35
C ARG A 30 -20.72 32.86 -22.96
N SER A 31 -21.09 34.10 -22.57
CA SER A 31 -22.22 34.81 -23.15
C SER A 31 -22.09 34.98 -24.67
N GLU A 32 -20.94 35.38 -25.14
CA GLU A 32 -20.69 35.58 -26.57
C GLU A 32 -20.78 34.27 -27.38
N ILE A 33 -20.32 33.16 -26.79
CA ILE A 33 -20.43 31.82 -27.39
C ILE A 33 -21.90 31.38 -27.44
N VAL A 34 -22.67 31.61 -26.39
CA VAL A 34 -24.08 31.22 -26.31
C VAL A 34 -24.89 32.05 -27.32
N ASP A 35 -24.68 33.37 -27.36
CA ASP A 35 -25.34 34.28 -28.31
C ASP A 35 -25.01 33.94 -29.80
N TRP A 36 -23.78 33.46 -30.02
CA TRP A 36 -23.39 33.00 -31.37
C TRP A 36 -24.05 31.64 -31.69
N LEU A 37 -24.18 30.73 -30.77
CA LEU A 37 -24.87 29.44 -30.91
C LEU A 37 -26.39 29.61 -31.08
N ASP A 38 -27.00 30.64 -30.47
CA ASP A 38 -28.44 30.96 -30.59
C ASP A 38 -28.83 31.38 -32.00
N ARG A 39 -27.89 31.96 -32.72
CA ARG A 39 -28.13 32.39 -34.15
C ARG A 39 -27.97 31.23 -35.14
N ARG A 40 -27.65 30.01 -34.67
CA ARG A 40 -27.35 28.89 -35.55
C ARG A 40 -28.34 27.73 -35.35
N PRO A 41 -29.27 27.56 -36.31
CA PRO A 41 -30.16 26.44 -36.28
C PRO A 41 -29.43 25.12 -36.52
N VAL A 42 -29.86 24.08 -35.87
CA VAL A 42 -29.39 22.71 -36.11
C VAL A 42 -29.94 22.25 -37.44
N PRO A 43 -29.11 21.82 -38.43
CA PRO A 43 -29.59 21.30 -39.71
C PRO A 43 -30.60 20.15 -39.49
N SER A 44 -31.67 20.14 -40.32
CA SER A 44 -32.75 19.15 -40.15
C SER A 44 -32.32 17.70 -40.15
N GLY A 45 -31.26 17.35 -40.88
CA GLY A 45 -30.65 16.01 -40.90
C GLY A 45 -29.81 15.69 -39.64
N ARG A 46 -29.64 16.63 -38.70
CA ARG A 46 -28.91 16.45 -37.44
C ARG A 46 -29.78 16.67 -36.20
N LEU A 47 -31.08 16.84 -36.39
CA LEU A 47 -32.02 16.89 -35.26
C LEU A 47 -32.13 15.51 -34.61
N VAL A 48 -32.17 15.48 -33.28
CA VAL A 48 -32.40 14.26 -32.52
C VAL A 48 -33.89 14.02 -32.35
N ALA A 49 -34.32 12.78 -32.25
CA ALA A 49 -35.75 12.43 -32.09
C ALA A 49 -36.38 13.24 -30.94
N GLY A 50 -37.46 14.00 -31.24
CA GLY A 50 -38.17 14.89 -30.32
C GLY A 50 -37.69 16.35 -30.32
N GLU A 51 -36.72 16.75 -31.13
CA GLU A 51 -36.33 18.14 -31.31
C GLU A 51 -37.19 18.83 -32.38
N PRO A 52 -37.80 20.02 -32.08
CA PRO A 52 -38.56 20.76 -33.04
C PRO A 52 -37.68 21.34 -34.16
N VAL A 53 -38.24 21.48 -35.34
CA VAL A 53 -37.58 22.15 -36.47
C VAL A 53 -37.31 23.61 -36.06
N GLY A 54 -36.07 24.07 -36.26
CA GLY A 54 -35.64 25.41 -35.83
C GLY A 54 -34.89 25.44 -34.49
N THR A 55 -34.72 24.30 -33.82
CA THR A 55 -33.84 24.17 -32.64
C THR A 55 -32.43 24.70 -32.95
N THR A 56 -31.91 25.60 -32.12
CA THR A 56 -30.55 26.14 -32.26
C THR A 56 -29.52 25.32 -31.45
N TYR A 57 -28.25 25.50 -31.78
CA TYR A 57 -27.17 24.94 -30.98
C TYR A 57 -27.11 25.56 -29.56
N GLY A 58 -27.61 26.83 -29.40
CA GLY A 58 -27.77 27.44 -28.08
C GLY A 58 -28.87 26.78 -27.24
N ASP A 59 -30.00 26.37 -27.85
CA ASP A 59 -31.03 25.59 -27.16
C ASP A 59 -30.51 24.25 -26.67
N ARG A 60 -29.65 23.59 -27.45
CA ARG A 60 -28.96 22.36 -27.00
C ARG A 60 -28.02 22.63 -25.85
N ALA A 61 -27.29 23.74 -25.89
CA ALA A 61 -26.38 24.13 -24.81
C ALA A 61 -27.14 24.38 -23.48
N ARG A 62 -28.28 25.11 -23.54
CA ARG A 62 -29.16 25.39 -22.39
C ARG A 62 -29.83 24.13 -21.86
N ARG A 63 -30.37 23.26 -22.70
CA ARG A 63 -30.96 21.97 -22.29
C ARG A 63 -29.93 21.07 -21.61
N GLY A 64 -28.69 21.06 -22.08
CA GLY A 64 -27.61 20.37 -21.42
C GLY A 64 -27.23 20.97 -20.08
N GLU A 65 -27.53 22.26 -19.82
CA GLU A 65 -27.38 22.94 -18.52
C GLU A 65 -28.56 22.71 -17.59
N GLU A 66 -29.79 22.68 -18.09
CA GLU A 66 -30.99 22.35 -17.32
C GLU A 66 -31.01 20.90 -16.88
N ALA A 67 -30.50 19.98 -17.72
CA ALA A 67 -30.25 18.60 -17.36
C ALA A 67 -29.11 18.44 -16.31
N ARG A 68 -28.31 19.52 -16.09
CA ARG A 68 -27.24 19.55 -15.08
C ARG A 68 -27.64 20.23 -13.78
N LYS A 69 -28.83 20.86 -13.69
CA LYS A 69 -29.37 21.35 -12.43
C LYS A 69 -29.82 20.12 -11.61
N PRO A 70 -29.38 19.95 -10.36
CA PRO A 70 -29.95 18.93 -9.50
C PRO A 70 -31.44 19.22 -9.41
N SER A 71 -32.28 18.29 -9.90
CA SER A 71 -33.72 18.36 -9.67
C SER A 71 -33.92 18.26 -8.17
N ALA A 72 -34.56 19.30 -7.56
CA ALA A 72 -35.13 19.22 -6.23
C ALA A 72 -36.27 18.19 -6.29
N GLY A 73 -35.92 16.95 -6.15
CA GLY A 73 -36.79 15.78 -6.23
C GLY A 73 -35.95 14.60 -6.68
N ALA A 74 -35.24 14.00 -5.71
CA ALA A 74 -34.72 12.66 -5.93
C ALA A 74 -35.90 11.77 -6.30
N ALA A 75 -36.05 11.48 -7.59
CA ALA A 75 -36.97 10.46 -8.04
C ALA A 75 -36.63 9.19 -7.26
N LYS A 76 -37.52 8.77 -6.36
CA LYS A 76 -37.45 7.46 -5.70
C LYS A 76 -37.40 6.44 -6.84
N LEU A 77 -36.18 6.02 -7.17
CA LEU A 77 -35.97 4.86 -8.05
C LEU A 77 -36.60 3.69 -7.30
N ARG A 78 -37.79 3.27 -7.73
CA ARG A 78 -38.36 1.99 -7.35
C ARG A 78 -37.44 0.93 -7.97
N LEU A 79 -36.51 0.44 -7.18
CA LEU A 79 -35.80 -0.80 -7.45
C LEU A 79 -36.87 -1.89 -7.57
N GLY A 80 -36.99 -2.46 -8.76
CA GLY A 80 -37.96 -3.51 -9.04
C GLY A 80 -37.80 -4.64 -8.01
N THR A 81 -38.94 -5.09 -7.47
CA THR A 81 -39.02 -6.23 -6.55
C THR A 81 -38.85 -7.53 -7.35
N GLY A 82 -37.71 -7.74 -7.97
CA GLY A 82 -37.27 -9.02 -8.56
C GLY A 82 -36.29 -9.68 -7.61
N SER A 83 -36.46 -10.97 -7.37
CA SER A 83 -35.66 -11.84 -6.51
C SER A 83 -34.17 -11.45 -6.42
N SER A 84 -33.82 -10.81 -5.31
CA SER A 84 -32.58 -10.11 -5.15
C SER A 84 -31.53 -10.98 -4.48
N TYR A 85 -30.49 -11.32 -5.17
CA TYR A 85 -29.20 -11.53 -4.53
C TYR A 85 -28.66 -10.15 -4.14
N ARG A 86 -29.15 -9.59 -3.03
CA ARG A 86 -28.49 -8.45 -2.41
C ARG A 86 -27.24 -9.00 -1.75
N MET A 87 -26.07 -8.57 -2.21
CA MET A 87 -24.85 -8.77 -1.42
C MET A 87 -25.09 -8.13 -0.04
N PRO A 88 -24.76 -8.79 1.08
CA PRO A 88 -24.90 -8.20 2.39
C PRO A 88 -24.15 -6.89 2.41
N ILE A 89 -24.80 -5.81 2.90
CA ILE A 89 -24.18 -4.54 3.18
C ILE A 89 -23.21 -4.82 4.33
N GLY A 90 -21.93 -4.92 4.04
CA GLY A 90 -20.89 -5.31 4.98
C GLY A 90 -19.82 -6.09 4.22
N ALA A 91 -18.66 -5.49 4.03
CA ALA A 91 -17.57 -6.13 3.33
C ALA A 91 -17.15 -7.42 4.04
N VAL A 92 -16.96 -8.48 3.30
CA VAL A 92 -16.29 -9.70 3.76
C VAL A 92 -14.87 -9.29 4.17
N ASP A 93 -14.52 -9.45 5.42
CA ASP A 93 -13.24 -8.97 5.98
C ASP A 93 -12.02 -9.61 5.31
N GLU A 94 -12.13 -10.89 4.96
CA GLU A 94 -11.15 -11.58 4.14
C GLU A 94 -11.85 -12.40 3.06
N PRO A 95 -11.62 -12.09 1.77
CA PRO A 95 -12.14 -12.88 0.67
C PRO A 95 -11.69 -14.34 0.80
N ARG A 96 -12.60 -15.26 0.56
CA ARG A 96 -12.30 -16.70 0.59
C ARG A 96 -11.09 -16.99 -0.31
N PRO A 97 -10.20 -17.92 0.09
CA PRO A 97 -9.00 -18.24 -0.69
C PRO A 97 -9.28 -18.57 -2.16
N GLU A 98 -10.45 -19.14 -2.44
CA GLU A 98 -10.89 -19.47 -3.80
C GLU A 98 -11.16 -18.21 -4.64
N ASN A 99 -11.91 -17.24 -4.11
CA ASN A 99 -12.18 -15.97 -4.79
C ASN A 99 -10.90 -15.17 -5.02
N ARG A 100 -9.99 -15.15 -4.03
CA ARG A 100 -8.67 -14.55 -4.20
C ARG A 100 -7.86 -15.20 -5.32
N ARG A 101 -7.89 -16.54 -5.44
CA ARG A 101 -7.22 -17.25 -6.54
C ARG A 101 -7.81 -16.88 -7.91
N ILE A 102 -9.14 -16.77 -8.00
CA ILE A 102 -9.84 -16.38 -9.23
C ILE A 102 -9.41 -14.96 -9.64
N VAL A 103 -9.46 -13.99 -8.73
CA VAL A 103 -9.07 -12.60 -9.03
C VAL A 103 -7.59 -12.50 -9.41
N THR A 104 -6.69 -13.18 -8.69
CA THR A 104 -5.26 -13.22 -9.05
C THR A 104 -5.04 -13.86 -10.44
N HIS A 105 -5.83 -14.86 -10.81
CA HIS A 105 -5.78 -15.44 -12.15
C HIS A 105 -6.27 -14.48 -13.24
N LEU A 106 -7.37 -13.78 -12.99
CA LEU A 106 -7.91 -12.75 -13.88
C LEU A 106 -6.90 -11.63 -14.12
N MET A 107 -6.30 -11.10 -13.05
CA MET A 107 -5.36 -9.99 -13.11
C MET A 107 -3.95 -10.41 -13.54
N GLY A 108 -3.58 -11.70 -13.42
CA GLY A 108 -2.24 -12.19 -13.76
C GLY A 108 -2.15 -12.77 -15.16
N SER A 109 -2.86 -13.86 -15.44
CA SER A 109 -2.65 -14.64 -16.65
C SER A 109 -3.62 -14.30 -17.80
N LEU A 110 -4.75 -13.69 -17.51
CA LEU A 110 -5.75 -13.36 -18.52
C LEU A 110 -5.69 -11.91 -19.01
N ILE A 111 -5.12 -10.99 -18.21
CA ILE A 111 -5.03 -9.58 -18.58
C ILE A 111 -4.35 -9.37 -19.95
N ASP A 112 -3.17 -9.96 -20.17
CA ASP A 112 -2.40 -9.78 -21.41
C ASP A 112 -3.02 -10.51 -22.62
N ARG A 113 -3.98 -11.40 -22.38
CA ARG A 113 -4.69 -12.12 -23.44
C ARG A 113 -5.94 -11.42 -23.96
N VAL A 114 -6.53 -10.54 -23.11
CA VAL A 114 -7.77 -9.85 -23.41
C VAL A 114 -7.56 -8.37 -23.66
N ARG A 115 -6.59 -7.77 -23.00
CA ARG A 115 -6.33 -6.32 -23.11
C ARG A 115 -5.88 -5.87 -24.50
N GLY A 116 -5.02 -6.63 -25.18
CA GLY A 116 -4.39 -6.18 -26.42
C GLY A 116 -3.54 -4.94 -26.21
N ALA A 117 -3.72 -3.91 -27.05
CA ALA A 117 -3.08 -2.60 -26.94
C ALA A 117 -3.79 -1.64 -25.96
N ALA A 118 -4.97 -2.00 -25.46
CA ALA A 118 -5.74 -1.17 -24.52
C ALA A 118 -5.04 -1.02 -23.16
N SER A 119 -5.45 -0.03 -22.38
CA SER A 119 -4.88 0.20 -21.04
C SER A 119 -5.28 -0.87 -20.05
N VAL A 120 -4.49 -1.01 -18.97
CA VAL A 120 -4.86 -1.88 -17.83
C VAL A 120 -6.18 -1.43 -17.20
N LEU A 121 -6.47 -0.13 -17.25
CA LEU A 121 -7.72 0.45 -16.76
C LEU A 121 -8.95 -0.01 -17.60
N ASP A 122 -8.82 -0.19 -18.91
CA ASP A 122 -9.93 -0.70 -19.74
C ASP A 122 -10.25 -2.16 -19.38
N TYR A 123 -9.23 -2.98 -19.09
CA TYR A 123 -9.43 -4.34 -18.61
C TYR A 123 -10.02 -4.38 -17.19
N LEU A 124 -9.57 -3.50 -16.29
CA LEU A 124 -10.18 -3.33 -14.97
C LEU A 124 -11.67 -3.01 -15.10
N ASN A 125 -12.03 -2.06 -15.97
CA ASN A 125 -13.42 -1.73 -16.23
C ASN A 125 -14.24 -2.94 -16.69
N LEU A 126 -13.67 -3.86 -17.49
CA LEU A 126 -14.35 -5.10 -17.88
C LEU A 126 -14.67 -5.97 -16.65
N LEU A 127 -13.68 -6.21 -15.78
CA LEU A 127 -13.88 -7.02 -14.58
C LEU A 127 -14.91 -6.42 -13.63
N LEU A 128 -14.84 -5.09 -13.43
CA LEU A 128 -15.78 -4.38 -12.57
C LEU A 128 -17.21 -4.35 -13.15
N CYS A 129 -17.37 -4.17 -14.47
CA CYS A 129 -18.68 -4.29 -15.13
C CYS A 129 -19.28 -5.68 -15.00
N LEU A 130 -18.49 -6.74 -15.24
CA LEU A 130 -18.95 -8.12 -15.08
C LEU A 130 -19.34 -8.43 -13.63
N HIS A 131 -18.52 -7.94 -12.66
CA HIS A 131 -18.83 -8.12 -11.25
C HIS A 131 -20.10 -7.36 -10.85
N TYR A 132 -20.23 -6.12 -11.29
CA TYR A 132 -21.41 -5.29 -11.08
C TYR A 132 -22.67 -5.93 -11.67
N LEU A 133 -22.66 -6.34 -12.94
CA LEU A 133 -23.81 -6.98 -13.60
C LEU A 133 -24.21 -8.29 -12.90
N ARG A 134 -23.23 -9.10 -12.46
CA ARG A 134 -23.49 -10.33 -11.70
C ARG A 134 -24.20 -10.05 -10.38
N GLY A 135 -23.85 -8.97 -9.68
CA GLY A 135 -24.46 -8.61 -8.39
C GLY A 135 -25.76 -7.83 -8.53
N ALA A 136 -25.82 -6.85 -9.43
CA ALA A 136 -26.94 -5.92 -9.58
C ALA A 136 -27.99 -6.35 -10.61
N ALA A 137 -27.57 -7.10 -11.66
CA ALA A 137 -28.44 -7.54 -12.78
C ALA A 137 -28.12 -8.99 -13.22
N PRO A 138 -28.33 -10.01 -12.35
CA PRO A 138 -27.91 -11.39 -12.59
C PRO A 138 -28.49 -11.99 -13.88
N ASP A 139 -29.73 -11.72 -14.24
CA ASP A 139 -30.35 -12.20 -15.48
C ASP A 139 -29.62 -11.71 -16.73
N ARG A 140 -29.16 -10.45 -16.70
CA ARG A 140 -28.35 -9.89 -17.79
C ARG A 140 -26.98 -10.52 -17.84
N PHE A 141 -26.35 -10.71 -16.66
CA PHE A 141 -25.07 -11.38 -16.57
C PHE A 141 -25.14 -12.80 -17.12
N ASP A 142 -26.17 -13.58 -16.76
CA ASP A 142 -26.35 -14.94 -17.21
C ASP A 142 -26.55 -15.01 -18.74
N THR A 143 -27.26 -14.05 -19.31
CA THR A 143 -27.42 -13.92 -20.76
C THR A 143 -26.07 -13.67 -21.46
N LEU A 144 -25.26 -12.75 -20.93
CA LEU A 144 -23.92 -12.46 -21.44
C LEU A 144 -22.96 -13.64 -21.26
N ALA A 145 -23.04 -14.33 -20.13
CA ALA A 145 -22.25 -15.53 -19.84
C ALA A 145 -22.61 -16.70 -20.77
N ALA A 146 -23.90 -16.92 -21.04
CA ALA A 146 -24.35 -17.94 -22.01
C ALA A 146 -23.80 -17.61 -23.41
N ARG A 147 -23.85 -16.35 -23.82
CA ARG A 147 -23.30 -15.91 -25.10
C ARG A 147 -21.76 -16.05 -25.16
N ALA A 148 -21.05 -15.79 -24.08
CA ALA A 148 -19.60 -15.98 -24.01
C ALA A 148 -19.18 -17.45 -24.27
N ARG A 149 -20.05 -18.45 -23.99
CA ARG A 149 -19.77 -19.88 -24.20
C ARG A 149 -19.83 -20.30 -25.66
N ILE A 150 -20.54 -19.52 -26.53
CA ILE A 150 -20.78 -19.85 -27.93
C ILE A 150 -20.13 -18.87 -28.91
N LEU A 151 -19.14 -18.11 -28.48
CA LEU A 151 -18.40 -17.15 -29.31
C LEU A 151 -17.70 -17.86 -30.49
N ASN A 152 -17.95 -17.41 -31.71
CA ASN A 152 -17.46 -18.00 -32.97
C ASN A 152 -16.34 -17.18 -33.63
N GLY A 153 -15.67 -16.30 -32.93
CA GLY A 153 -14.58 -15.51 -33.48
C GLY A 153 -14.33 -14.21 -32.72
N LEU A 154 -13.39 -13.40 -33.22
CA LEU A 154 -13.00 -12.14 -32.59
C LEU A 154 -14.05 -11.04 -32.75
N ASP A 155 -14.80 -11.03 -33.84
CA ASP A 155 -15.89 -10.07 -34.06
C ASP A 155 -17.01 -10.29 -33.03
N ASP A 156 -17.40 -11.54 -32.76
CA ASP A 156 -18.36 -11.87 -31.73
C ASP A 156 -17.84 -11.49 -30.33
N ALA A 157 -16.55 -11.72 -30.06
CA ALA A 157 -15.92 -11.33 -28.81
C ALA A 157 -15.92 -9.80 -28.62
N SER A 158 -15.58 -9.05 -29.67
CA SER A 158 -15.62 -7.58 -29.66
C SER A 158 -17.05 -7.05 -29.48
N GLN A 159 -18.05 -7.73 -30.07
CA GLN A 159 -19.45 -7.35 -29.88
C GLN A 159 -19.92 -7.66 -28.44
N LEU A 160 -19.49 -8.78 -27.85
CA LEU A 160 -19.80 -9.12 -26.45
C LEU A 160 -19.23 -8.07 -25.49
N LEU A 161 -17.99 -7.60 -25.69
CA LEU A 161 -17.39 -6.53 -24.90
C LEU A 161 -18.21 -5.24 -24.94
N ARG A 162 -18.67 -4.83 -26.14
CA ARG A 162 -19.55 -3.66 -26.29
C ARG A 162 -20.90 -3.87 -25.60
N ASP A 163 -21.44 -5.08 -25.62
CA ASP A 163 -22.73 -5.40 -24.99
C ASP A 163 -22.63 -5.42 -23.46
N VAL A 164 -21.50 -5.89 -22.89
CA VAL A 164 -21.22 -5.76 -21.45
C VAL A 164 -21.18 -4.31 -21.03
N GLY A 165 -20.44 -3.48 -21.76
CA GLY A 165 -20.33 -2.04 -21.47
C GLY A 165 -21.70 -1.34 -21.62
N ARG A 166 -22.48 -1.68 -22.65
CA ARG A 166 -23.84 -1.13 -22.86
C ARG A 166 -24.77 -1.49 -21.70
N ALA A 167 -24.75 -2.74 -21.24
CA ALA A 167 -25.58 -3.19 -20.12
C ALA A 167 -25.28 -2.42 -18.83
N ALA A 168 -23.99 -2.13 -18.56
CA ALA A 168 -23.60 -1.30 -17.43
C ALA A 168 -24.00 0.18 -17.62
N ASP A 169 -23.83 0.74 -18.83
CA ASP A 169 -24.22 2.12 -19.14
C ASP A 169 -25.74 2.34 -19.03
N GLU A 170 -26.56 1.30 -19.33
CA GLU A 170 -28.01 1.37 -19.20
C GLU A 170 -28.48 1.55 -17.75
N ASP A 171 -27.86 0.86 -16.82
CA ASP A 171 -28.19 0.97 -15.39
C ASP A 171 -27.76 2.32 -14.81
N MET A 172 -26.69 2.92 -15.34
CA MET A 172 -26.22 4.25 -14.97
C MET A 172 -26.91 5.39 -15.74
N ARG A 173 -27.79 5.05 -16.70
CA ARG A 173 -28.54 6.03 -17.49
C ARG A 173 -29.47 6.83 -16.59
N GLY A 174 -29.32 8.15 -16.58
CA GLY A 174 -30.08 9.05 -15.70
C GLY A 174 -29.32 9.52 -14.47
N LEU A 175 -28.16 8.92 -14.15
CA LEU A 175 -27.27 9.37 -13.09
C LEU A 175 -26.21 10.37 -13.56
N GLY A 176 -26.28 10.83 -14.82
CA GLY A 176 -25.30 11.79 -15.38
C GLY A 176 -24.06 11.12 -15.93
N VAL A 177 -24.21 10.10 -16.79
CA VAL A 177 -23.09 9.38 -17.42
C VAL A 177 -22.13 10.34 -18.12
N HIS A 178 -20.91 10.45 -17.64
CA HIS A 178 -19.88 11.35 -18.16
C HIS A 178 -18.95 10.71 -19.19
N SER A 179 -19.02 9.38 -19.36
CA SER A 179 -18.29 8.62 -20.38
C SER A 179 -18.87 7.21 -20.52
N SER A 180 -18.74 6.63 -21.70
CA SER A 180 -19.37 5.35 -22.05
C SER A 180 -18.45 4.17 -21.68
N MET A 181 -18.99 3.17 -20.96
CA MET A 181 -18.35 1.89 -20.74
C MET A 181 -18.30 1.07 -22.03
N GLN A 182 -19.32 1.20 -22.86
CA GLN A 182 -19.33 0.57 -24.20
C GLN A 182 -18.12 0.99 -25.03
N GLU A 183 -17.75 2.28 -25.02
CA GLU A 183 -16.55 2.77 -25.70
C GLU A 183 -15.26 2.28 -25.03
N ALA A 184 -15.20 2.28 -23.70
CA ALA A 184 -14.04 1.82 -22.96
C ALA A 184 -13.75 0.34 -23.22
N LEU A 185 -14.77 -0.52 -23.13
CA LEU A 185 -14.62 -1.96 -23.35
C LEU A 185 -14.43 -2.30 -24.84
N GLY A 186 -14.92 -1.46 -25.74
CA GLY A 186 -14.71 -1.61 -27.19
C GLY A 186 -13.26 -1.43 -27.65
N ARG A 187 -12.35 -0.94 -26.77
CA ARG A 187 -10.91 -0.85 -27.04
C ARG A 187 -10.14 -2.12 -26.72
N LEU A 188 -10.76 -3.06 -26.00
CA LEU A 188 -10.14 -4.34 -25.65
C LEU A 188 -10.05 -5.24 -26.88
N GLU A 189 -8.92 -5.94 -27.02
CA GLU A 189 -8.59 -6.81 -28.15
C GLU A 189 -8.20 -8.21 -27.63
N PRO A 190 -9.19 -9.10 -27.41
CA PRO A 190 -8.90 -10.47 -27.01
C PRO A 190 -8.05 -11.19 -28.08
N ARG A 191 -7.04 -11.95 -27.68
CA ARG A 191 -6.24 -12.76 -28.62
C ARG A 191 -7.08 -13.84 -29.29
N THR A 192 -8.00 -14.45 -28.54
CA THR A 192 -8.97 -15.42 -29.03
C THR A 192 -10.32 -15.21 -28.35
N ALA A 193 -11.41 -15.65 -29.00
CA ALA A 193 -12.75 -15.62 -28.38
C ALA A 193 -12.78 -16.44 -27.07
N ARG A 194 -11.98 -17.52 -27.00
CA ARG A 194 -11.85 -18.34 -25.81
C ARG A 194 -11.21 -17.62 -24.61
N ASP A 195 -10.32 -16.64 -24.84
CA ASP A 195 -9.72 -15.85 -23.75
C ASP A 195 -10.77 -14.99 -23.07
N LEU A 196 -11.69 -14.37 -23.84
CA LEU A 196 -12.82 -13.63 -23.28
C LEU A 196 -13.82 -14.56 -22.57
N HIS A 197 -14.11 -15.73 -23.14
CA HIS A 197 -14.92 -16.76 -22.47
C HIS A 197 -14.31 -17.13 -21.12
N ASN A 198 -13.00 -17.36 -21.03
CA ASN A 198 -12.31 -17.71 -19.79
C ASN A 198 -12.43 -16.61 -18.72
N VAL A 199 -12.43 -15.33 -19.11
CA VAL A 199 -12.66 -14.22 -18.18
C VAL A 199 -14.08 -14.27 -17.63
N VAL A 200 -15.11 -14.39 -18.51
CA VAL A 200 -16.51 -14.41 -18.10
C VAL A 200 -16.82 -15.65 -17.24
N ASP A 201 -16.27 -16.81 -17.59
CA ASP A 201 -16.41 -18.06 -16.83
C ASP A 201 -15.75 -17.95 -15.44
N ALA A 202 -14.55 -17.37 -15.35
CA ALA A 202 -13.89 -17.11 -14.07
C ALA A 202 -14.71 -16.15 -13.18
N MET A 203 -15.28 -15.10 -13.77
CA MET A 203 -16.16 -14.16 -13.05
C MET A 203 -17.45 -14.83 -12.57
N SER A 204 -18.01 -15.79 -13.32
CA SER A 204 -19.22 -16.53 -12.92
C SER A 204 -19.02 -17.42 -11.69
N ARG A 205 -17.78 -17.84 -11.41
CA ARG A 205 -17.42 -18.70 -10.27
C ARG A 205 -17.20 -17.95 -8.96
N LEU A 206 -17.17 -16.64 -8.99
CA LEU A 206 -17.04 -15.82 -7.78
C LEU A 206 -18.30 -16.00 -6.91
N THR A 207 -18.14 -16.10 -5.60
CA THR A 207 -19.23 -16.38 -4.65
C THR A 207 -19.52 -15.26 -3.66
N GLU A 208 -18.70 -14.19 -3.69
CA GLU A 208 -18.80 -13.04 -2.77
C GLU A 208 -18.45 -11.74 -3.48
N ASP A 209 -18.57 -10.62 -2.76
CA ASP A 209 -18.07 -9.33 -3.25
C ASP A 209 -16.55 -9.32 -3.31
N VAL A 210 -16.01 -9.09 -4.49
CA VAL A 210 -14.58 -8.98 -4.75
C VAL A 210 -14.20 -7.63 -5.37
N PHE A 211 -15.10 -6.65 -5.35
CA PHE A 211 -14.85 -5.34 -5.96
C PHE A 211 -13.55 -4.71 -5.43
N GLY A 212 -13.41 -4.62 -4.12
CA GLY A 212 -12.19 -4.09 -3.50
C GLY A 212 -10.96 -4.98 -3.77
N LEU A 213 -11.10 -6.31 -3.81
CA LEU A 213 -9.99 -7.20 -4.13
C LEU A 213 -9.48 -7.01 -5.56
N ILE A 214 -10.38 -6.76 -6.52
CA ILE A 214 -10.01 -6.44 -7.90
C ILE A 214 -9.24 -5.12 -7.95
N LEU A 215 -9.66 -4.09 -7.19
CA LEU A 215 -8.96 -2.82 -7.08
C LEU A 215 -7.58 -2.97 -6.45
N ASP A 216 -7.46 -3.74 -5.38
CA ASP A 216 -6.17 -4.01 -4.70
C ASP A 216 -5.17 -4.69 -5.64
N GLU A 217 -5.61 -5.70 -6.40
CA GLU A 217 -4.77 -6.37 -7.39
C GLU A 217 -4.40 -5.44 -8.55
N TYR A 218 -5.32 -4.58 -8.98
CA TYR A 218 -5.06 -3.56 -10.00
C TYR A 218 -3.96 -2.59 -9.57
N GLU A 219 -4.06 -2.03 -8.36
CA GLU A 219 -3.04 -1.13 -7.82
C GLU A 219 -1.66 -1.79 -7.74
N GLN A 220 -1.60 -3.09 -7.44
CA GLN A 220 -0.33 -3.82 -7.40
C GLN A 220 0.37 -3.92 -8.75
N GLN A 221 -0.41 -3.97 -9.83
CA GLN A 221 0.12 -4.19 -11.18
C GLN A 221 0.34 -2.90 -11.96
N ALA A 222 -0.48 -1.87 -11.68
CA ALA A 222 -0.52 -0.67 -12.49
C ALA A 222 0.62 0.32 -12.21
N ALA A 223 1.44 0.14 -11.15
CA ALA A 223 2.51 1.07 -10.74
C ALA A 223 2.08 2.54 -10.95
N LEU A 224 0.97 2.94 -10.29
CA LEU A 224 0.28 4.20 -10.58
C LEU A 224 1.18 5.39 -10.24
N GLY A 225 1.77 6.00 -11.26
CA GLY A 225 2.54 7.25 -11.15
C GLY A 225 1.68 8.49 -10.87
N SER A 226 0.38 8.33 -10.58
CA SER A 226 -0.57 9.44 -10.43
C SER A 226 -0.66 10.03 -9.02
N GLY A 227 -0.03 9.40 -8.01
CA GLY A 227 -0.19 9.82 -6.59
C GLY A 227 -1.61 9.62 -6.04
N GLU A 228 -2.50 8.96 -6.76
CA GLU A 228 -3.86 8.64 -6.36
C GLU A 228 -3.94 7.16 -5.97
N PHE A 229 -4.22 6.86 -4.69
CA PHE A 229 -4.29 5.49 -4.15
C PHE A 229 -5.67 5.23 -3.56
N PHE A 230 -6.19 4.00 -3.70
CA PHE A 230 -7.39 3.59 -2.99
C PHE A 230 -7.09 3.43 -1.49
N THR A 231 -8.09 3.69 -0.67
CA THR A 231 -7.93 3.55 0.78
C THR A 231 -8.14 2.08 1.16
N PRO A 232 -7.16 1.44 1.84
CA PRO A 232 -7.35 0.06 2.30
C PRO A 232 -8.61 -0.09 3.15
N ARG A 233 -9.41 -1.12 2.89
CA ARG A 233 -10.70 -1.36 3.58
C ARG A 233 -10.61 -1.31 5.11
N PRO A 234 -9.58 -1.91 5.78
CA PRO A 234 -9.47 -1.81 7.23
C PRO A 234 -9.33 -0.36 7.73
N VAL A 235 -8.67 0.52 6.95
CA VAL A 235 -8.53 1.95 7.28
C VAL A 235 -9.87 2.67 7.08
N VAL A 236 -10.59 2.39 5.99
CA VAL A 236 -11.95 2.92 5.76
C VAL A 236 -12.86 2.57 6.92
N ARG A 237 -12.87 1.30 7.33
CA ARG A 237 -13.67 0.81 8.46
C ARG A 237 -13.29 1.47 9.78
N LEU A 238 -12.00 1.55 10.09
CA LEU A 238 -11.50 2.21 11.30
C LEU A 238 -11.98 3.67 11.36
N MET A 239 -11.76 4.42 10.29
CA MET A 239 -12.14 5.84 10.23
C MET A 239 -13.65 6.03 10.36
N THR A 240 -14.43 5.21 9.67
CA THR A 240 -15.90 5.26 9.76
C THR A 240 -16.38 4.98 11.17
N ARG A 241 -15.89 3.92 11.80
CA ARG A 241 -16.26 3.57 13.17
C ARG A 241 -15.84 4.63 14.19
N LEU A 242 -14.65 5.21 14.04
CA LEU A 242 -14.19 6.34 14.85
C LEU A 242 -15.13 7.55 14.70
N ALA A 243 -15.56 7.85 13.48
CA ALA A 243 -16.48 8.96 13.23
C ALA A 243 -17.88 8.73 13.82
N CYS A 244 -18.35 7.47 13.83
CA CYS A 244 -19.69 7.11 14.34
C CYS A 244 -19.78 7.00 15.88
N LEU A 245 -18.65 6.98 16.61
CA LEU A 245 -18.63 6.65 18.05
C LEU A 245 -19.50 7.51 18.98
N GLU A 246 -19.85 8.73 18.60
CA GLU A 246 -20.55 9.68 19.46
C GLU A 246 -21.98 10.02 18.99
N PHE A 247 -22.42 9.37 17.95
CA PHE A 247 -23.77 9.55 17.46
C PHE A 247 -24.73 8.62 18.20
N GLY A 248 -25.89 9.18 18.62
CA GLY A 248 -26.94 8.44 19.29
C GLY A 248 -27.91 7.79 18.31
N PRO A 249 -29.01 7.23 18.87
CA PRO A 249 -30.08 6.63 18.07
C PRO A 249 -30.63 7.58 17.00
N GLY A 250 -30.73 7.09 15.77
CA GLY A 250 -31.21 7.92 14.66
C GLY A 250 -30.13 8.83 14.03
N GLU A 251 -28.93 8.92 14.59
CA GLU A 251 -27.80 9.67 14.07
C GLU A 251 -26.67 8.69 13.61
N PRO A 252 -25.77 9.07 12.71
CA PRO A 252 -25.81 10.27 11.87
C PRO A 252 -26.84 10.17 10.74
N GLU A 253 -27.28 11.31 10.20
CA GLU A 253 -28.23 11.40 9.08
C GLU A 253 -27.51 11.53 7.73
N SER A 254 -26.27 12.03 7.71
CA SER A 254 -25.57 12.40 6.48
C SER A 254 -24.09 12.15 6.53
N VAL A 255 -23.52 11.69 5.39
CA VAL A 255 -22.08 11.49 5.18
C VAL A 255 -21.63 12.11 3.87
N TYR A 256 -20.43 12.71 3.90
CA TYR A 256 -19.81 13.35 2.74
C TYR A 256 -18.38 12.88 2.54
N ASP A 257 -18.03 12.53 1.28
CA ASP A 257 -16.66 12.30 0.84
C ASP A 257 -16.30 13.31 -0.26
N PRO A 258 -15.53 14.38 0.04
CA PRO A 258 -15.12 15.39 -0.94
C PRO A 258 -14.13 14.89 -2.00
N TYR A 259 -13.61 13.68 -1.85
CA TYR A 259 -12.70 13.05 -2.81
C TYR A 259 -12.99 11.55 -2.96
N ALA A 260 -14.24 11.25 -3.27
CA ALA A 260 -14.70 9.88 -3.47
C ALA A 260 -14.01 9.25 -4.69
N ARG A 261 -13.34 8.14 -4.46
CA ARG A 261 -12.62 7.38 -5.50
C ARG A 261 -13.40 6.14 -5.92
N ASP A 262 -13.53 5.20 -4.99
CA ASP A 262 -14.30 3.97 -5.15
C ASP A 262 -15.64 3.99 -4.42
N GLY A 263 -15.92 5.07 -3.67
CA GLY A 263 -17.09 5.19 -2.83
C GLY A 263 -17.02 4.40 -1.51
N GLY A 264 -15.86 3.84 -1.17
CA GLY A 264 -15.69 2.96 -0.02
C GLY A 264 -16.12 3.59 1.31
N PHE A 265 -15.82 4.87 1.58
CA PHE A 265 -16.28 5.57 2.78
C PHE A 265 -17.79 5.69 2.86
N LEU A 266 -18.47 5.97 1.74
CA LEU A 266 -19.91 6.09 1.69
C LEU A 266 -20.61 4.74 1.93
N ILE A 267 -20.05 3.66 1.36
CA ILE A 267 -20.55 2.29 1.55
C ILE A 267 -20.38 1.86 3.00
N GLU A 268 -19.19 2.03 3.57
CA GLU A 268 -18.91 1.62 4.95
C GLU A 268 -19.70 2.43 5.98
N ALA A 269 -19.87 3.75 5.75
CA ALA A 269 -20.73 4.58 6.61
C ALA A 269 -22.19 4.13 6.57
N THR A 270 -22.70 3.80 5.38
CA THR A 270 -24.06 3.27 5.23
C THR A 270 -24.20 1.92 5.96
N ALA A 271 -23.19 1.04 5.83
CA ALA A 271 -23.18 -0.25 6.53
C ALA A 271 -23.13 -0.09 8.06
N ALA A 272 -22.24 0.79 8.54
CA ALA A 272 -22.08 1.06 9.98
C ALA A 272 -23.33 1.67 10.62
N CYS A 273 -24.14 2.41 9.85
CA CYS A 273 -25.35 3.07 10.31
C CYS A 273 -26.65 2.34 9.89
N ALA A 274 -26.55 1.13 9.31
CA ALA A 274 -27.71 0.39 8.83
C ALA A 274 -28.62 -0.16 9.93
N LEU A 275 -28.07 -0.37 11.13
CA LEU A 275 -28.78 -0.91 12.27
C LEU A 275 -28.88 0.16 13.39
N ASP A 276 -29.95 0.09 14.17
CA ASP A 276 -30.10 0.86 15.41
C ASP A 276 -29.42 0.15 16.61
N GLU A 277 -29.55 0.71 17.80
CA GLU A 277 -28.95 0.15 19.02
C GLU A 277 -29.52 -1.23 19.40
N ASP A 278 -30.74 -1.54 18.96
CA ASP A 278 -31.39 -2.83 19.17
C ASP A 278 -31.04 -3.86 18.05
N GLY A 279 -30.19 -3.47 17.10
CA GLY A 279 -29.81 -4.31 15.95
C GLY A 279 -30.91 -4.45 14.89
N LEU A 280 -31.91 -3.56 14.89
CA LEU A 280 -32.98 -3.50 13.89
C LEU A 280 -32.58 -2.55 12.73
N PRO A 281 -33.07 -2.79 11.51
CA PRO A 281 -32.85 -1.89 10.40
C PRO A 281 -33.40 -0.49 10.68
N ARG A 282 -32.58 0.55 10.47
CA ARG A 282 -33.01 1.94 10.66
C ARG A 282 -34.13 2.29 9.67
N ASN A 283 -35.07 3.09 10.15
CA ASN A 283 -36.23 3.56 9.36
C ASN A 283 -35.80 4.55 8.24
N GLU A 284 -34.75 5.32 8.46
CA GLU A 284 -34.23 6.30 7.52
C GLU A 284 -32.83 5.91 7.05
N ALA A 285 -32.65 5.89 5.74
CA ALA A 285 -31.35 5.61 5.14
C ALA A 285 -30.42 6.80 5.31
N LEU A 286 -29.13 6.53 5.62
CA LEU A 286 -28.08 7.53 5.65
C LEU A 286 -28.00 8.29 4.31
N GLN A 287 -28.04 9.61 4.34
CA GLN A 287 -27.86 10.43 3.14
C GLN A 287 -26.38 10.48 2.78
N THR A 288 -26.03 9.94 1.63
CA THR A 288 -24.65 9.93 1.13
C THR A 288 -24.44 11.02 0.08
N TYR A 289 -23.29 11.71 0.15
CA TYR A 289 -22.87 12.66 -0.87
C TYR A 289 -21.38 12.53 -1.14
N GLY A 290 -20.98 12.60 -2.41
CA GLY A 290 -19.57 12.49 -2.80
C GLY A 290 -19.19 13.37 -3.97
N GLU A 291 -17.92 13.78 -4.01
CA GLU A 291 -17.34 14.46 -5.17
C GLU A 291 -16.21 13.64 -5.79
N THR A 292 -16.21 13.53 -7.10
CA THR A 292 -15.14 12.89 -7.87
C THR A 292 -14.50 13.88 -8.85
N ARG A 293 -13.22 13.66 -9.18
CA ARG A 293 -12.47 14.55 -10.10
C ARG A 293 -12.47 14.07 -11.54
N ARG A 294 -12.60 12.78 -11.75
CA ARG A 294 -12.43 12.11 -13.04
C ARG A 294 -13.68 11.30 -13.38
N ALA A 295 -13.99 11.24 -14.67
CA ALA A 295 -15.14 10.50 -15.15
C ALA A 295 -15.02 8.97 -14.96
N ASP A 296 -13.81 8.43 -15.06
CA ASP A 296 -13.51 7.03 -14.80
C ASP A 296 -13.70 6.68 -13.30
N THR A 297 -13.21 7.54 -12.39
CA THR A 297 -13.41 7.41 -10.95
C THR A 297 -14.90 7.54 -10.59
N TRP A 298 -15.62 8.48 -11.22
CA TRP A 298 -17.07 8.63 -11.03
C TRP A 298 -17.84 7.35 -11.39
N ARG A 299 -17.51 6.72 -12.53
CA ARG A 299 -18.15 5.45 -12.94
C ARG A 299 -17.86 4.32 -11.97
N LEU A 300 -16.59 4.19 -11.59
CA LEU A 300 -16.14 3.15 -10.65
C LEU A 300 -16.88 3.28 -9.33
N ALA A 301 -16.92 4.46 -8.73
CA ALA A 301 -17.63 4.73 -7.50
C ALA A 301 -19.15 4.49 -7.64
N THR A 302 -19.75 4.92 -8.78
CA THR A 302 -21.18 4.70 -9.05
C THR A 302 -21.52 3.22 -9.09
N MET A 303 -20.75 2.39 -9.82
CA MET A 303 -20.96 0.94 -9.86
C MET A 303 -20.82 0.31 -8.49
N ASN A 304 -19.81 0.70 -7.73
CA ASN A 304 -19.59 0.18 -6.40
C ASN A 304 -20.74 0.52 -5.43
N LEU A 305 -21.19 1.78 -5.43
CA LEU A 305 -22.33 2.22 -4.62
C LEU A 305 -23.62 1.47 -4.99
N LEU A 306 -23.93 1.35 -6.29
CA LEU A 306 -25.11 0.62 -6.77
C LEU A 306 -25.07 -0.87 -6.41
N LEU A 307 -23.89 -1.50 -6.52
CA LEU A 307 -23.68 -2.91 -6.14
C LEU A 307 -24.04 -3.16 -4.66
N HIS A 308 -23.72 -2.20 -3.80
CA HIS A 308 -24.00 -2.26 -2.38
C HIS A 308 -25.35 -1.65 -1.97
N GLY A 309 -26.18 -1.28 -2.93
CA GLY A 309 -27.52 -0.71 -2.68
C GLY A 309 -27.48 0.70 -2.06
N VAL A 310 -26.34 1.39 -2.19
CA VAL A 310 -26.18 2.78 -1.75
C VAL A 310 -26.55 3.74 -2.89
N SER A 311 -27.32 4.79 -2.60
CA SER A 311 -27.69 5.78 -3.59
C SER A 311 -26.44 6.55 -4.08
N PRO A 312 -26.11 6.56 -5.39
CA PRO A 312 -24.91 7.19 -5.90
C PRO A 312 -25.12 8.71 -6.09
N ALA A 313 -25.25 9.46 -5.00
CA ALA A 313 -25.26 10.93 -5.04
C ALA A 313 -23.83 11.46 -5.21
N LEU A 314 -23.28 11.29 -6.41
CA LEU A 314 -21.92 11.66 -6.77
C LEU A 314 -21.89 12.77 -7.81
N ASP A 315 -21.14 13.83 -7.51
CA ASP A 315 -20.87 14.93 -8.44
C ASP A 315 -19.48 14.77 -9.10
N LEU A 316 -19.41 14.98 -10.41
CA LEU A 316 -18.14 15.10 -11.11
C LEU A 316 -17.68 16.56 -11.12
N LYS A 317 -16.72 16.91 -10.30
CA LYS A 317 -16.14 18.27 -10.16
C LYS A 317 -14.66 18.25 -10.52
N ARG A 318 -14.28 18.93 -11.58
CA ARG A 318 -12.88 18.99 -12.05
C ARG A 318 -12.00 19.95 -11.26
N THR A 319 -12.60 20.84 -10.49
CA THR A 319 -11.92 21.85 -9.67
C THR A 319 -11.93 21.45 -8.20
N PRO A 320 -10.97 21.89 -7.38
CA PRO A 320 -10.96 21.66 -5.94
C PRO A 320 -12.28 22.00 -5.24
N PRO A 321 -12.69 21.28 -4.18
CA PRO A 321 -14.00 21.45 -3.57
C PRO A 321 -14.20 22.81 -2.89
N TRP A 322 -13.15 23.56 -2.64
CA TRP A 322 -13.20 24.92 -2.13
C TRP A 322 -13.36 26.00 -3.19
N HIS A 323 -13.37 25.67 -4.47
CA HIS A 323 -13.69 26.63 -5.52
C HIS A 323 -15.21 26.86 -5.57
N ASP A 324 -15.63 28.10 -5.53
CA ASP A 324 -17.05 28.47 -5.65
C ASP A 324 -17.59 28.05 -7.00
N GLY A 325 -18.78 27.45 -6.99
CA GLY A 325 -19.49 27.05 -8.22
C GLY A 325 -20.86 26.46 -7.91
N PRO A 326 -21.81 26.51 -8.83
CA PRO A 326 -23.13 25.91 -8.64
C PRO A 326 -23.03 24.41 -8.37
N GLY A 327 -23.82 23.93 -7.42
CA GLY A 327 -23.87 22.50 -7.08
C GLY A 327 -22.77 22.03 -6.16
N ARG A 328 -22.08 22.90 -5.43
CA ARG A 328 -21.16 22.50 -4.36
C ARG A 328 -21.93 22.09 -3.10
N ALA A 329 -21.37 21.14 -2.34
CA ALA A 329 -21.89 20.76 -1.05
C ALA A 329 -22.02 21.98 -0.14
N PRO A 330 -23.20 22.21 0.52
CA PRO A 330 -23.39 23.37 1.37
C PRO A 330 -22.48 23.34 2.61
N LEU A 331 -22.30 24.48 3.25
CA LEU A 331 -21.59 24.59 4.53
C LEU A 331 -22.44 24.00 5.66
N GLU A 332 -21.79 23.49 6.70
CA GLU A 332 -22.42 22.97 7.93
C GLU A 332 -23.59 21.99 7.67
N SER A 333 -23.42 21.08 6.71
CA SER A 333 -24.53 20.24 6.24
C SER A 333 -24.40 18.76 6.55
N PHE A 334 -23.20 18.30 7.00
CA PHE A 334 -22.94 16.88 7.18
C PHE A 334 -22.59 16.52 8.62
N ASP A 335 -23.09 15.39 9.06
CA ASP A 335 -22.76 14.82 10.36
C ASP A 335 -21.39 14.14 10.31
N ILE A 336 -21.09 13.48 9.19
CA ILE A 336 -19.81 12.81 8.99
C ILE A 336 -19.18 13.30 7.68
N VAL A 337 -17.87 13.62 7.74
CA VAL A 337 -17.02 13.85 6.57
C VAL A 337 -15.84 12.90 6.62
N LEU A 338 -15.69 12.03 5.63
CA LEU A 338 -14.58 11.05 5.54
C LEU A 338 -13.91 11.16 4.19
N THR A 339 -12.58 11.24 4.18
CA THR A 339 -11.87 11.37 2.90
C THR A 339 -10.39 10.98 2.97
N ASN A 340 -9.88 10.54 1.81
CA ASN A 340 -8.46 10.35 1.55
C ASN A 340 -8.06 11.21 0.35
N PRO A 341 -7.74 12.50 0.56
CA PRO A 341 -7.41 13.41 -0.53
C PRO A 341 -6.02 13.13 -1.12
N PRO A 342 -5.71 13.65 -2.33
CA PRO A 342 -4.37 13.55 -2.89
C PRO A 342 -3.37 14.37 -2.04
N PHE A 343 -2.17 13.79 -1.79
CA PHE A 343 -1.15 14.41 -0.96
C PHE A 343 -0.26 15.35 -1.76
N ASN A 344 0.15 16.45 -1.13
CA ASN A 344 1.15 17.40 -1.65
C ASN A 344 0.80 17.94 -3.06
N MET A 345 -0.48 18.02 -3.37
CA MET A 345 -0.95 18.66 -4.59
C MET A 345 -0.99 20.17 -4.41
N SER A 346 -0.89 20.90 -5.52
CA SER A 346 -1.07 22.34 -5.57
C SER A 346 -2.24 22.69 -6.47
N ASP A 347 -2.99 23.71 -6.07
CA ASP A 347 -4.08 24.26 -6.86
C ASP A 347 -3.64 25.56 -7.56
N PRO A 348 -3.42 25.54 -8.87
CA PRO A 348 -2.96 26.74 -9.60
C PRO A 348 -3.96 27.90 -9.59
N GLY A 349 -5.28 27.66 -9.32
CA GLY A 349 -6.31 28.69 -9.23
C GLY A 349 -6.39 29.41 -7.89
N ARG A 350 -5.50 29.13 -6.94
CA ARG A 350 -5.55 29.63 -5.57
C ARG A 350 -5.33 31.15 -5.43
N GLY A 351 -4.68 31.76 -6.39
CA GLY A 351 -4.43 33.20 -6.37
C GLY A 351 -5.67 34.10 -6.52
N GLU A 352 -6.82 33.56 -6.91
CA GLU A 352 -8.08 34.29 -7.12
C GLU A 352 -9.02 34.27 -5.91
N ARG A 353 -8.58 33.77 -4.76
CA ARG A 353 -9.46 33.53 -3.59
C ARG A 353 -9.78 34.82 -2.83
N ARG A 354 -11.07 34.91 -2.44
CA ARG A 354 -11.58 36.00 -1.61
C ARG A 354 -10.96 35.99 -0.21
N GLU A 355 -10.59 37.14 0.32
CA GLU A 355 -10.22 37.32 1.71
C GLU A 355 -11.38 36.82 2.59
N GLY A 356 -11.07 36.02 3.64
CA GLY A 356 -12.06 35.46 4.57
C GLY A 356 -12.51 34.01 4.28
N GLN A 357 -12.05 33.38 3.19
CA GLN A 357 -12.42 31.99 2.86
C GLN A 357 -11.72 30.94 3.79
N TRP A 358 -10.64 31.33 4.48
CA TRP A 358 -9.81 30.41 5.27
C TRP A 358 -9.84 30.77 6.74
N GLU A 359 -10.73 30.14 7.49
CA GLU A 359 -10.94 30.42 8.92
C GLU A 359 -9.68 30.24 9.76
N TYR A 360 -8.86 29.22 9.44
CA TYR A 360 -7.65 28.91 10.20
C TYR A 360 -6.37 29.48 9.56
N GLY A 361 -6.49 30.21 8.45
CA GLY A 361 -5.38 30.82 7.72
C GLY A 361 -5.21 30.24 6.33
N ALA A 362 -4.69 31.07 5.41
CA ALA A 362 -4.50 30.67 4.01
C ALA A 362 -3.42 29.58 3.88
N PRO A 363 -3.72 28.44 3.24
CA PRO A 363 -2.72 27.41 2.96
C PRO A 363 -1.62 27.90 1.99
N PRO A 364 -0.42 27.30 1.99
CA PRO A 364 0.62 27.60 1.01
C PRO A 364 0.14 27.38 -0.43
N LEU A 365 0.68 28.14 -1.39
CA LEU A 365 0.27 28.04 -2.80
C LEU A 365 0.69 26.71 -3.45
N ASP A 366 1.73 26.08 -2.93
CA ASP A 366 2.35 24.86 -3.44
C ASP A 366 1.90 23.59 -2.73
N ASN A 367 1.01 23.71 -1.71
CA ASN A 367 0.55 22.54 -0.95
C ASN A 367 -0.89 22.70 -0.43
N ASP A 368 -1.77 21.78 -0.83
CA ASP A 368 -3.19 21.79 -0.48
C ASP A 368 -3.56 20.94 0.74
N ASN A 369 -2.60 20.28 1.40
CA ASN A 369 -2.90 19.37 2.50
C ASN A 369 -3.83 20.01 3.56
N LEU A 370 -3.48 21.19 4.06
CA LEU A 370 -4.30 21.88 5.07
C LEU A 370 -5.52 22.64 4.50
N ALA A 371 -5.62 22.77 3.18
CA ALA A 371 -6.86 23.23 2.53
C ALA A 371 -7.96 22.17 2.65
N TRP A 372 -7.60 20.89 2.47
CA TRP A 372 -8.53 19.76 2.66
C TRP A 372 -9.05 19.69 4.09
N VAL A 373 -8.19 19.88 5.09
CA VAL A 373 -8.58 19.90 6.51
C VAL A 373 -9.63 20.99 6.78
N GLN A 374 -9.36 22.21 6.31
CA GLN A 374 -10.29 23.33 6.48
C GLN A 374 -11.60 23.13 5.72
N HIS A 375 -11.54 22.54 4.52
CA HIS A 375 -12.75 22.21 3.77
C HIS A 375 -13.62 21.20 4.51
N CYS A 376 -13.02 20.12 5.04
CA CYS A 376 -13.78 19.14 5.83
C CYS A 376 -14.46 19.78 7.05
N LEU A 377 -13.76 20.62 7.81
CA LEU A 377 -14.30 21.32 8.96
C LEU A 377 -15.49 22.24 8.60
N ALA A 378 -15.38 22.99 7.50
CA ALA A 378 -16.43 23.90 7.03
C ALA A 378 -17.72 23.17 6.59
N LYS A 379 -17.68 21.86 6.36
CA LYS A 379 -18.83 21.04 5.97
C LYS A 379 -19.54 20.38 7.14
N LEU A 380 -18.93 20.36 8.32
CA LEU A 380 -19.49 19.71 9.52
C LEU A 380 -20.65 20.50 10.12
N ARG A 381 -21.70 19.80 10.51
CA ARG A 381 -22.71 20.29 11.45
C ARG A 381 -22.15 20.43 12.86
N LYS A 382 -22.83 21.13 13.77
CA LYS A 382 -22.35 21.41 15.15
C LYS A 382 -21.87 20.20 15.94
N ARG A 383 -22.43 19.03 15.75
CA ARG A 383 -21.98 17.76 16.37
C ARG A 383 -21.17 16.88 15.43
N GLY A 384 -20.95 17.37 14.20
CA GLY A 384 -20.29 16.61 13.14
C GLY A 384 -18.84 16.29 13.44
N ARG A 385 -18.38 15.20 12.83
CA ARG A 385 -17.01 14.70 12.92
C ARG A 385 -16.41 14.43 11.54
N ALA A 386 -15.14 14.75 11.38
CA ALA A 386 -14.43 14.40 10.15
C ALA A 386 -13.25 13.46 10.42
N GLY A 387 -13.03 12.55 9.50
CA GLY A 387 -11.82 11.73 9.41
C GLY A 387 -11.11 12.01 8.09
N ILE A 388 -9.85 12.39 8.16
CA ILE A 388 -9.04 12.68 6.98
C ILE A 388 -7.67 11.99 7.07
N ILE A 389 -7.23 11.40 5.95
CA ILE A 389 -5.89 10.84 5.85
C ILE A 389 -4.92 11.93 5.42
N MET A 390 -3.85 12.10 6.18
CA MET A 390 -2.86 13.16 5.97
C MET A 390 -1.44 12.58 5.96
N PRO A 391 -0.52 13.11 5.13
CA PRO A 391 0.89 12.77 5.26
C PRO A 391 1.43 13.26 6.60
N ASN A 392 2.26 12.45 7.29
CA ASN A 392 2.79 12.81 8.62
C ASN A 392 3.50 14.17 8.63
N LYS A 393 4.12 14.54 7.51
CA LYS A 393 4.80 15.84 7.35
C LYS A 393 3.84 17.03 7.50
N ALA A 394 2.55 16.90 7.20
CA ALA A 394 1.58 17.97 7.42
C ALA A 394 1.43 18.31 8.91
N GLY A 395 1.66 17.33 9.79
CA GLY A 395 1.60 17.48 11.24
C GLY A 395 2.75 18.28 11.85
N ASN A 396 3.93 18.33 11.22
CA ASN A 396 5.12 18.99 11.77
C ASN A 396 5.91 19.81 10.75
N SER A 397 5.28 20.21 9.64
CA SER A 397 5.91 21.06 8.63
C SER A 397 6.38 22.40 9.23
N GLY A 398 7.63 22.79 8.89
CA GLY A 398 8.20 24.07 9.28
C GLY A 398 7.72 25.27 8.46
N HIS A 399 6.86 25.07 7.45
CA HIS A 399 6.34 26.17 6.62
C HIS A 399 5.44 27.10 7.44
N LYS A 400 5.74 28.42 7.39
CA LYS A 400 5.09 29.44 8.26
C LYS A 400 3.55 29.42 8.19
N ALA A 401 2.99 29.31 6.97
CA ALA A 401 1.52 29.29 6.80
C ALA A 401 0.90 28.01 7.38
N GLU A 402 1.50 26.83 7.13
CA GLU A 402 1.01 25.57 7.67
C GLU A 402 1.13 25.52 9.20
N ARG A 403 2.20 26.06 9.76
CA ARG A 403 2.36 26.22 11.21
C ARG A 403 1.29 27.13 11.82
N THR A 404 0.95 28.25 11.15
CA THR A 404 -0.15 29.14 11.58
C THR A 404 -1.49 28.42 11.57
N ILE A 405 -1.78 27.67 10.53
CA ILE A 405 -3.00 26.87 10.43
C ILE A 405 -3.06 25.84 11.55
N ARG A 406 -1.99 25.03 11.76
CA ARG A 406 -1.95 24.05 12.85
C ARG A 406 -2.18 24.71 14.22
N ARG A 407 -1.53 25.85 14.48
CA ARG A 407 -1.78 26.61 15.71
C ARG A 407 -3.26 26.94 15.86
N ASN A 408 -3.88 27.52 14.84
CA ASN A 408 -5.26 27.94 14.90
C ASN A 408 -6.24 26.74 15.04
N LEU A 409 -5.97 25.60 14.37
CA LEU A 409 -6.72 24.34 14.53
C LEU A 409 -6.64 23.82 15.99
N VAL A 410 -5.46 23.80 16.58
CA VAL A 410 -5.26 23.36 17.98
C VAL A 410 -5.93 24.32 18.96
N GLU A 411 -5.75 25.65 18.78
CA GLU A 411 -6.35 26.65 19.67
C GLU A 411 -7.87 26.62 19.62
N SER A 412 -8.46 26.32 18.48
CA SER A 412 -9.91 26.14 18.34
C SER A 412 -10.43 24.80 18.87
N GLY A 413 -9.54 23.88 19.28
CA GLY A 413 -9.91 22.56 19.83
C GLY A 413 -10.59 21.63 18.83
N VAL A 414 -10.33 21.82 17.53
CA VAL A 414 -10.99 21.01 16.48
C VAL A 414 -10.25 19.71 16.17
N VAL A 415 -8.99 19.54 16.63
CA VAL A 415 -8.21 18.30 16.43
C VAL A 415 -8.45 17.35 17.59
N GLU A 416 -9.25 16.33 17.36
CA GLU A 416 -9.66 15.36 18.39
C GLU A 416 -8.58 14.28 18.60
N SER A 417 -8.12 13.68 17.51
CA SER A 417 -7.04 12.70 17.58
C SER A 417 -6.23 12.61 16.30
N VAL A 418 -5.00 12.14 16.43
CA VAL A 418 -4.09 11.82 15.31
C VAL A 418 -3.50 10.43 15.51
N ILE A 419 -3.73 9.54 14.55
CA ILE A 419 -3.33 8.13 14.59
C ILE A 419 -2.28 7.90 13.52
N ALA A 420 -1.01 7.66 13.89
CA ALA A 420 0.02 7.29 12.94
C ALA A 420 -0.19 5.86 12.43
N LEU A 421 -0.34 5.70 11.12
CA LEU A 421 -0.56 4.40 10.49
C LEU A 421 0.77 3.73 10.11
N PRO A 422 0.80 2.39 9.97
CA PRO A 422 1.96 1.66 9.46
C PRO A 422 2.40 2.17 8.08
N ALA A 423 3.70 2.21 7.86
CA ALA A 423 4.24 2.46 6.53
C ALA A 423 3.86 1.32 5.58
N GLN A 424 3.78 1.60 4.27
CA GLN A 424 3.49 0.61 3.23
C GLN A 424 2.07 0.02 3.26
N LEU A 425 1.11 0.67 3.91
CA LEU A 425 -0.31 0.31 3.81
C LEU A 425 -0.89 0.63 2.43
N PHE A 426 -0.46 1.74 1.85
CA PHE A 426 -0.94 2.20 0.54
C PHE A 426 -0.01 1.71 -0.56
N THR A 427 -0.60 1.22 -1.64
CA THR A 427 0.14 0.79 -2.83
C THR A 427 0.79 1.99 -3.52
N GLY A 428 2.04 1.82 -3.96
CA GLY A 428 2.71 2.84 -4.78
C GLY A 428 3.20 4.08 -4.04
N THR A 429 3.00 4.20 -2.71
CA THR A 429 3.60 5.28 -1.91
C THR A 429 4.28 4.76 -0.65
N ALA A 430 5.48 5.28 -0.40
CA ALA A 430 6.20 5.09 0.85
C ALA A 430 5.96 6.24 1.85
N VAL A 431 5.10 7.21 1.51
CA VAL A 431 4.81 8.36 2.36
C VAL A 431 4.12 7.90 3.65
N PRO A 432 4.72 8.13 4.83
CA PRO A 432 4.06 7.83 6.10
C PRO A 432 2.83 8.73 6.27
N VAL A 433 1.72 8.13 6.66
CA VAL A 433 0.44 8.83 6.82
C VAL A 433 -0.15 8.63 8.21
N SER A 434 -1.03 9.55 8.58
CA SER A 434 -1.84 9.50 9.80
C SER A 434 -3.31 9.80 9.49
N VAL A 435 -4.20 9.24 10.31
CA VAL A 435 -5.62 9.59 10.32
C VAL A 435 -5.80 10.74 11.31
N TRP A 436 -6.38 11.85 10.86
CA TRP A 436 -6.77 12.97 11.69
C TRP A 436 -8.28 12.91 11.91
N MET A 437 -8.70 12.77 13.16
CA MET A 437 -10.10 12.91 13.56
C MET A 437 -10.34 14.33 14.03
N LEU A 438 -11.33 14.97 13.43
CA LEU A 438 -11.64 16.38 13.64
C LEU A 438 -13.08 16.54 14.12
N ARG A 439 -13.35 17.64 14.81
CA ARG A 439 -14.66 18.05 15.32
C ARG A 439 -15.06 19.41 14.81
N HIS A 440 -16.35 19.67 14.76
CA HIS A 440 -16.87 21.01 14.55
C HIS A 440 -16.38 21.97 15.66
N PRO A 441 -16.00 23.22 15.33
CA PRO A 441 -15.51 24.20 16.34
C PRO A 441 -16.54 24.53 17.44
N GLY A 442 -17.82 24.30 17.19
CA GLY A 442 -18.89 24.43 18.22
C GLY A 442 -18.93 23.30 19.27
N ASN A 443 -18.07 22.29 19.13
CA ASN A 443 -17.91 21.17 20.08
C ASN A 443 -16.41 20.87 20.29
N PRO A 444 -15.63 21.83 20.83
CA PRO A 444 -14.18 21.71 20.93
C PRO A 444 -13.73 20.67 21.94
N CYS A 445 -12.49 20.18 21.79
CA CYS A 445 -11.81 19.37 22.78
C CYS A 445 -10.64 20.14 23.42
N ASP A 446 -10.38 19.87 24.73
CA ASP A 446 -9.28 20.52 25.47
C ASP A 446 -7.93 19.83 25.28
N SER A 447 -7.94 18.61 24.78
CA SER A 447 -6.75 17.78 24.54
C SER A 447 -6.89 16.98 23.26
N THR A 448 -5.75 16.69 22.64
CA THR A 448 -5.66 15.84 21.43
C THR A 448 -5.09 14.48 21.81
N LEU A 449 -5.73 13.40 21.36
CA LEU A 449 -5.26 12.03 21.54
C LEU A 449 -4.33 11.63 20.38
N PHE A 450 -3.10 11.25 20.71
CA PHE A 450 -2.15 10.68 19.77
C PHE A 450 -2.02 9.17 19.98
N LEU A 451 -2.04 8.41 18.86
CA LEU A 451 -1.88 6.95 18.84
C LEU A 451 -0.80 6.59 17.83
N ASP A 452 0.09 5.65 18.23
CA ASP A 452 1.13 5.13 17.33
C ASP A 452 0.84 3.69 16.93
N ALA A 453 0.27 3.51 15.73
CA ALA A 453 -0.02 2.22 15.14
C ALA A 453 1.03 1.75 14.11
N ARG A 454 2.19 2.42 13.98
CA ARG A 454 3.20 2.13 12.94
C ARG A 454 3.75 0.70 12.99
N HIS A 455 3.73 0.06 14.12
CA HIS A 455 4.21 -1.31 14.32
C HIS A 455 3.13 -2.37 14.03
N MET A 456 1.86 -1.97 13.89
CA MET A 456 0.74 -2.88 13.66
C MET A 456 0.69 -3.41 12.22
N GLY A 457 -0.13 -4.42 12.01
CA GLY A 457 -0.33 -5.07 10.73
C GLY A 457 0.76 -6.06 10.35
N ALA A 458 0.38 -7.07 9.59
CA ALA A 458 1.28 -8.10 9.07
C ALA A 458 1.92 -7.68 7.75
N LYS A 459 3.18 -8.08 7.52
CA LYS A 459 3.82 -7.92 6.21
C LYS A 459 3.23 -8.91 5.20
N ASN A 460 2.84 -8.43 4.04
CA ASN A 460 2.41 -9.23 2.90
C ASN A 460 3.22 -8.81 1.66
N GLY A 461 4.36 -9.45 1.44
CA GLY A 461 5.34 -9.05 0.45
C GLY A 461 5.96 -7.68 0.76
N ALA A 462 5.86 -6.73 -0.18
CA ALA A 462 6.35 -5.36 0.01
C ALA A 462 5.37 -4.45 0.78
N ARG A 463 4.21 -4.95 1.21
CA ARG A 463 3.13 -4.21 1.87
C ARG A 463 2.93 -4.63 3.31
N ARG A 464 2.33 -3.74 4.10
CA ARG A 464 1.65 -4.10 5.34
C ARG A 464 0.14 -4.16 5.11
N VAL A 465 -0.51 -5.07 5.81
CA VAL A 465 -1.98 -5.20 5.80
C VAL A 465 -2.44 -5.15 7.25
N LEU A 466 -3.32 -4.20 7.56
CA LEU A 466 -4.03 -4.19 8.84
C LEU A 466 -5.14 -5.25 8.78
N SER A 467 -5.19 -6.09 9.81
CA SER A 467 -6.29 -7.03 9.99
C SER A 467 -7.50 -6.34 10.63
N ALA A 468 -8.65 -7.03 10.64
CA ALA A 468 -9.82 -6.58 11.39
C ALA A 468 -9.51 -6.47 12.89
N VAL A 469 -8.68 -7.39 13.41
CA VAL A 469 -8.25 -7.37 14.83
C VAL A 469 -7.39 -6.14 15.13
N ASP A 470 -6.48 -5.75 14.23
CA ASP A 470 -5.69 -4.52 14.38
C ASP A 470 -6.61 -3.28 14.47
N ALA A 471 -7.63 -3.22 13.60
CA ALA A 471 -8.58 -2.11 13.59
C ALA A 471 -9.42 -2.05 14.88
N GLU A 472 -9.87 -3.20 15.40
CA GLU A 472 -10.56 -3.28 16.69
C GLU A 472 -9.65 -2.84 17.84
N THR A 473 -8.41 -3.31 17.87
CA THR A 473 -7.42 -2.93 18.89
C THR A 473 -7.20 -1.42 18.92
N LEU A 474 -7.12 -0.78 17.74
CA LEU A 474 -7.00 0.68 17.63
C LEU A 474 -8.25 1.40 18.13
N LEU A 475 -9.42 0.89 17.81
CA LEU A 475 -10.70 1.46 18.25
C LEU A 475 -10.87 1.37 19.77
N ASP A 476 -10.49 0.25 20.36
CA ASP A 476 -10.54 0.04 21.81
C ASP A 476 -9.51 0.90 22.54
N ALA A 477 -8.29 1.01 22.00
CA ALA A 477 -7.28 1.92 22.53
C ALA A 477 -7.76 3.38 22.50
N TYR A 478 -8.43 3.78 21.42
CA TYR A 478 -9.03 5.11 21.29
C TYR A 478 -10.12 5.34 22.34
N ARG A 479 -11.09 4.41 22.48
CA ARG A 479 -12.19 4.50 23.45
C ARG A 479 -11.69 4.59 24.89
N THR A 480 -10.79 3.67 25.24
CA THR A 480 -10.22 3.56 26.60
C THR A 480 -9.49 4.83 27.00
N ARG A 481 -8.63 5.36 26.11
CA ARG A 481 -7.83 6.56 26.43
C ARG A 481 -8.66 7.84 26.46
N ARG A 482 -9.69 7.91 25.66
CA ARG A 482 -10.58 9.07 25.63
C ARG A 482 -11.48 9.13 26.86
N ASN A 483 -12.05 8.01 27.29
CA ASN A 483 -12.96 7.93 28.43
C ASN A 483 -12.21 8.13 29.76
N ALA A 484 -10.91 7.93 29.81
CA ALA A 484 -10.09 8.12 31.00
C ALA A 484 -9.89 9.59 31.42
N GLY A 485 -10.36 10.56 30.65
CA GLY A 485 -10.37 11.98 31.03
C GLY A 485 -9.03 12.58 31.46
N GLY A 486 -7.89 12.05 30.95
CA GLY A 486 -6.55 12.51 31.34
C GLY A 486 -6.00 11.88 32.63
N ALA A 487 -6.75 11.04 33.34
CA ALA A 487 -6.17 10.24 34.39
C ALA A 487 -5.13 9.28 33.78
N ALA A 488 -3.92 9.30 34.32
CA ALA A 488 -2.89 8.31 33.95
C ALA A 488 -3.42 6.93 34.34
N LEU A 489 -4.04 6.21 33.40
CA LEU A 489 -4.34 4.81 33.62
C LEU A 489 -2.99 4.09 33.76
N PRO A 490 -2.76 3.35 34.85
CA PRO A 490 -1.57 2.53 34.96
C PRO A 490 -1.48 1.61 33.74
N LEU A 491 -0.29 1.46 33.20
CA LEU A 491 0.07 0.48 32.18
C LEU A 491 -0.10 -0.95 32.78
N ARG A 492 -1.35 -1.35 33.01
CA ARG A 492 -1.66 -2.75 33.29
C ARG A 492 -1.98 -3.43 31.98
N THR A 493 -0.95 -3.86 31.31
CA THR A 493 -1.07 -4.83 30.24
C THR A 493 -0.47 -6.13 30.72
N THR A 494 -1.24 -7.19 30.66
CA THR A 494 -0.65 -8.52 30.64
C THR A 494 0.29 -8.60 29.42
N PRO A 495 1.41 -9.30 29.48
CA PRO A 495 2.38 -9.38 28.38
C PRO A 495 1.83 -9.88 27.03
N GLU A 496 0.58 -10.32 26.99
CA GLU A 496 -0.06 -10.99 25.86
C GLU A 496 -1.03 -10.09 25.06
N GLU A 497 -1.35 -8.86 25.51
CA GLU A 497 -2.24 -7.97 24.77
C GLU A 497 -1.47 -6.99 23.87
N PRO A 498 -1.88 -6.82 22.60
CA PRO A 498 -1.25 -5.87 21.69
C PRO A 498 -1.42 -4.44 22.21
N HIS A 499 -0.34 -3.85 22.67
CA HIS A 499 -0.33 -2.50 23.23
C HIS A 499 -0.18 -1.46 22.12
N VAL A 500 -1.14 -0.51 22.02
CA VAL A 500 -1.03 0.68 21.16
C VAL A 500 -0.46 1.82 21.99
N PRO A 501 0.77 2.29 21.71
CA PRO A 501 1.32 3.47 22.36
C PRO A 501 0.43 4.69 22.13
N ALA A 502 0.06 5.40 23.20
CA ALA A 502 -0.87 6.52 23.14
C ALA A 502 -0.50 7.63 24.12
N ALA A 503 -0.79 8.89 23.74
CA ALA A 503 -0.64 10.05 24.59
C ALA A 503 -1.84 11.01 24.43
N LEU A 504 -2.48 11.37 25.53
CA LEU A 504 -3.44 12.46 25.58
C LEU A 504 -2.70 13.74 25.94
N VAL A 505 -2.63 14.70 25.01
CA VAL A 505 -1.79 15.88 25.08
C VAL A 505 -2.66 17.13 25.19
N SER A 506 -2.47 17.89 26.24
CA SER A 506 -3.20 19.14 26.45
C SER A 506 -2.81 20.22 25.44
N ARG A 507 -3.70 21.19 25.24
CA ARG A 507 -3.45 22.33 24.36
C ARG A 507 -2.18 23.12 24.77
N GLU A 508 -1.90 23.19 26.07
CA GLU A 508 -0.70 23.85 26.58
C GLU A 508 0.59 23.08 26.21
N GLU A 509 0.58 21.76 26.31
CA GLU A 509 1.70 20.93 25.88
C GLU A 509 1.92 21.02 24.36
N LEU A 510 0.84 21.09 23.57
CA LEU A 510 0.92 21.33 22.12
C LEU A 510 1.54 22.68 21.78
N ARG A 511 1.26 23.74 22.55
CA ARG A 511 1.96 25.04 22.43
C ARG A 511 3.46 24.91 22.64
N ARG A 512 3.89 24.17 23.66
CA ARG A 512 5.31 23.95 23.96
C ARG A 512 6.03 23.13 22.90
N SER A 513 5.32 22.25 22.20
CA SER A 513 5.85 21.45 21.09
C SER A 513 5.66 22.10 19.73
N ASP A 514 5.48 23.42 19.68
CA ASP A 514 5.28 24.20 18.45
C ASP A 514 4.07 23.72 17.62
N TYR A 515 3.01 23.31 18.29
CA TYR A 515 1.79 22.81 17.67
C TYR A 515 2.02 21.62 16.73
N SER A 516 3.00 20.78 17.04
CA SER A 516 3.21 19.54 16.30
C SER A 516 2.00 18.63 16.47
N LEU A 517 1.47 18.17 15.34
CA LEU A 517 0.40 17.15 15.26
C LEU A 517 0.96 15.80 14.78
N ASN A 518 2.27 15.61 14.81
CA ASN A 518 2.87 14.32 14.51
C ASN A 518 2.86 13.44 15.78
N PRO A 519 2.22 12.26 15.77
CA PRO A 519 2.15 11.38 16.93
C PRO A 519 3.50 11.03 17.54
N LEU A 520 4.54 10.92 16.73
CA LEU A 520 5.90 10.59 17.19
C LEU A 520 6.51 11.62 18.14
N ASP A 521 6.11 12.89 17.99
CA ASP A 521 6.63 13.95 18.84
C ASP A 521 6.02 13.93 20.26
N HIS A 522 4.96 13.13 20.45
CA HIS A 522 4.19 13.06 21.70
C HIS A 522 4.20 11.67 22.36
N VAL A 523 4.03 10.62 21.58
CA VAL A 523 3.90 9.24 22.10
C VAL A 523 5.24 8.74 22.63
N GLU A 524 6.33 8.89 21.89
CA GLU A 524 7.65 8.43 22.31
C GLU A 524 8.17 9.16 23.57
N ARG A 525 7.82 10.44 23.75
CA ARG A 525 8.21 11.21 24.94
C ARG A 525 7.55 10.70 26.23
N ARG A 526 6.34 10.12 26.16
CA ARG A 526 5.60 9.65 27.34
C ARG A 526 5.84 8.17 27.68
N SER A 527 6.21 7.34 26.72
CA SER A 527 6.57 5.94 26.98
C SER A 527 7.94 5.74 27.64
N ALA A 528 8.75 6.78 27.68
CA ALA A 528 10.04 6.78 28.37
C ALA A 528 9.94 7.35 29.80
N GLY A 529 9.05 6.83 30.61
CA GLY A 529 9.11 6.97 32.07
C GLY A 529 10.43 6.35 32.58
N GLY A 530 11.05 6.99 33.59
CA GLY A 530 12.44 6.74 34.03
C GLY A 530 12.85 5.28 34.23
N GLU A 531 11.95 4.42 34.71
CA GLU A 531 12.23 2.97 34.94
C GLU A 531 12.52 2.19 33.63
N GLY A 532 11.93 2.55 32.51
CA GLY A 532 12.18 1.89 31.23
C GLY A 532 13.55 2.21 30.62
N ILE A 533 14.06 3.41 30.85
CA ILE A 533 15.35 3.87 30.30
C ILE A 533 16.52 3.22 31.05
N GLU A 534 16.43 3.12 32.38
CA GLU A 534 17.45 2.44 33.18
C GLU A 534 17.55 0.96 32.79
N HIS A 535 16.45 0.27 32.66
CA HIS A 535 16.43 -1.13 32.24
C HIS A 535 16.94 -1.34 30.80
N GLU A 536 16.62 -0.44 29.88
CA GLU A 536 17.14 -0.47 28.50
C GLU A 536 18.66 -0.27 28.48
N LEU A 537 19.15 0.66 29.30
CA LEU A 537 20.58 0.93 29.42
C LEU A 537 21.32 -0.24 30.06
N GLU A 538 20.82 -0.81 31.17
CA GLU A 538 21.38 -2.00 31.81
C GLU A 538 21.45 -3.18 30.85
N SER A 539 20.36 -3.48 30.18
CA SER A 539 20.28 -4.54 29.18
C SER A 539 21.23 -4.33 27.99
N ALA A 540 21.46 -3.06 27.59
CA ALA A 540 22.41 -2.72 26.55
C ALA A 540 23.86 -2.90 27.01
N TRP A 541 24.17 -2.58 28.27
CA TRP A 541 25.49 -2.79 28.88
C TRP A 541 25.82 -4.27 29.08
N GLU A 542 24.86 -5.09 29.53
CA GLU A 542 25.05 -6.55 29.64
C GLU A 542 25.37 -7.16 28.27
N ARG A 543 24.58 -6.85 27.26
CA ARG A 543 24.85 -7.33 25.88
C ARG A 543 26.20 -6.86 25.33
N LEU A 544 26.65 -5.66 25.70
CA LEU A 544 27.97 -5.18 25.29
C LEU A 544 29.08 -5.99 25.93
N ARG A 545 29.02 -6.26 27.26
CA ARG A 545 29.98 -7.11 27.98
C ARG A 545 30.05 -8.51 27.37
N ASP A 546 28.91 -9.17 27.21
CA ASP A 546 28.84 -10.51 26.61
C ASP A 546 29.48 -10.55 25.24
N THR A 547 29.22 -9.50 24.41
CA THR A 547 29.78 -9.42 23.07
C THR A 547 31.29 -9.15 23.07
N GLU A 548 31.79 -8.34 24.01
CA GLU A 548 33.22 -8.09 24.19
C GLU A 548 33.97 -9.33 24.72
N ASP A 549 33.41 -10.07 25.67
CA ASP A 549 33.99 -11.30 26.17
C ASP A 549 34.04 -12.39 25.09
N HIS A 550 32.98 -12.49 24.28
CA HIS A 550 32.95 -13.37 23.12
C HIS A 550 34.00 -12.99 22.07
N LEU A 551 34.15 -11.68 21.78
CA LEU A 551 35.17 -11.19 20.86
C LEU A 551 36.60 -11.52 21.36
N ARG A 552 36.88 -11.33 22.66
CA ARG A 552 38.18 -11.69 23.26
C ARG A 552 38.48 -13.18 23.11
N ALA A 553 37.50 -14.04 23.41
CA ALA A 553 37.67 -15.49 23.26
C ALA A 553 38.00 -15.90 21.83
N ILE A 554 37.36 -15.25 20.82
CA ILE A 554 37.63 -15.51 19.42
C ILE A 554 38.99 -14.93 19.00
N GLN A 555 39.38 -13.75 19.50
CA GLN A 555 40.70 -13.16 19.23
C GLN A 555 41.84 -14.07 19.78
N ASP A 556 41.69 -14.60 20.97
CA ASP A 556 42.65 -15.52 21.58
C ASP A 556 42.75 -16.82 20.75
N GLY A 557 41.64 -17.34 20.27
CA GLY A 557 41.61 -18.48 19.34
C GLY A 557 42.25 -18.18 18.01
N ALA A 558 41.95 -17.02 17.43
CA ALA A 558 42.50 -16.57 16.15
C ALA A 558 44.02 -16.33 16.20
N ALA A 559 44.53 -15.87 17.35
CA ALA A 559 45.99 -15.71 17.59
C ALA A 559 46.76 -17.02 17.55
N GLN A 560 46.08 -18.15 17.76
CA GLN A 560 46.67 -19.51 17.71
C GLN A 560 46.60 -20.11 16.30
N LEU A 561 45.99 -19.45 15.34
CA LEU A 561 45.91 -19.95 13.95
C LEU A 561 47.30 -19.95 13.30
N PRO A 562 47.66 -21.01 12.56
CA PRO A 562 49.03 -21.23 12.03
C PRO A 562 49.59 -20.17 11.10
N PHE A 563 48.80 -19.11 10.78
CA PHE A 563 49.14 -18.07 9.79
C PHE A 563 49.41 -16.69 10.36
N VAL A 564 49.13 -16.45 11.63
CA VAL A 564 49.28 -15.11 12.22
C VAL A 564 50.73 -14.79 12.59
N GLY A 565 51.57 -15.84 12.76
CA GLY A 565 52.95 -15.68 13.18
C GLY A 565 54.03 -16.00 12.14
N ASP A 566 53.82 -16.94 11.22
CA ASP A 566 54.85 -17.37 10.22
C ASP A 566 54.26 -17.56 8.83
N ARG A 567 54.47 -16.57 7.98
CA ARG A 567 53.95 -16.49 6.60
C ARG A 567 54.64 -17.46 5.63
N GLY A 568 55.63 -18.22 6.05
CA GLY A 568 56.53 -18.94 5.14
C GLY A 568 56.08 -20.28 4.57
N PRO A 569 55.42 -21.17 5.30
CA PRO A 569 55.20 -22.56 4.87
C PRO A 569 54.09 -22.72 3.81
N LEU A 570 52.98 -22.03 3.95
CA LEU A 570 51.82 -22.22 3.05
C LEU A 570 52.01 -21.63 1.65
N LEU A 571 52.59 -20.45 1.52
CA LEU A 571 52.84 -19.85 0.19
C LEU A 571 53.75 -20.66 -0.71
N ARG A 572 54.50 -21.63 -0.15
CA ARG A 572 55.43 -22.53 -0.90
C ARG A 572 54.82 -23.86 -1.35
N ARG A 573 53.70 -24.32 -0.72
CA ARG A 573 53.12 -25.67 -0.94
C ARG A 573 52.18 -25.77 -2.16
N HIS A 574 51.54 -24.68 -2.58
CA HIS A 574 50.52 -24.74 -3.65
C HIS A 574 51.01 -24.98 -5.09
N ARG A 575 52.28 -25.26 -5.31
CA ARG A 575 52.79 -25.48 -6.68
C ARG A 575 52.46 -26.85 -7.27
N SER A 576 51.87 -27.80 -6.52
CA SER A 576 51.61 -29.18 -6.96
C SER A 576 50.14 -29.60 -6.83
N ALA A 577 49.20 -28.69 -6.72
CA ALA A 577 47.79 -29.06 -6.60
C ALA A 577 47.25 -29.69 -7.89
N CYS A 578 46.63 -30.85 -7.79
CA CYS A 578 45.80 -31.41 -8.83
C CYS A 578 44.64 -30.48 -9.14
N VAL A 579 44.29 -30.30 -10.40
CA VAL A 579 43.18 -29.45 -10.81
C VAL A 579 42.06 -30.33 -11.33
N ALA A 580 40.87 -30.21 -10.71
CA ALA A 580 39.65 -30.92 -11.08
C ALA A 580 38.54 -29.98 -11.55
N SER A 581 37.63 -30.45 -12.37
CA SER A 581 36.41 -29.69 -12.71
C SER A 581 35.37 -29.85 -11.61
N LEU A 582 34.57 -28.81 -11.37
CA LEU A 582 33.59 -28.79 -10.30
C LEU A 582 32.53 -29.91 -10.42
N ASP A 583 32.14 -30.27 -11.67
CA ASP A 583 31.22 -31.38 -11.95
C ASP A 583 31.81 -32.77 -11.61
N SER A 584 33.13 -32.89 -11.54
CA SER A 584 33.78 -34.13 -11.07
C SER A 584 33.85 -34.26 -9.55
N LEU A 585 33.60 -33.18 -8.82
CA LEU A 585 33.72 -33.09 -7.36
C LEU A 585 32.38 -33.09 -6.64
N CYS A 586 31.33 -32.57 -7.29
CA CYS A 586 30.04 -32.43 -6.64
C CYS A 586 28.88 -32.62 -7.64
N GLU A 587 27.72 -32.97 -7.09
CA GLU A 587 26.46 -32.95 -7.80
C GLU A 587 25.95 -31.50 -7.93
N ILE A 588 25.66 -31.08 -9.16
CA ILE A 588 25.20 -29.73 -9.46
C ILE A 588 23.73 -29.80 -9.84
N GLN A 589 22.86 -29.21 -9.02
CA GLN A 589 21.43 -29.21 -9.25
C GLN A 589 20.83 -27.82 -9.22
N ALA A 590 20.18 -27.43 -10.33
CA ALA A 590 19.38 -26.21 -10.37
C ALA A 590 18.08 -26.38 -9.56
N GLY A 591 17.60 -25.29 -8.98
CA GLY A 591 16.31 -25.27 -8.28
C GLY A 591 15.13 -25.64 -9.15
N PRO A 592 13.94 -25.90 -8.56
CA PRO A 592 12.75 -26.31 -9.27
C PRO A 592 12.32 -25.27 -10.31
N SER A 593 11.57 -25.66 -11.32
CA SER A 593 11.00 -24.70 -12.28
C SER A 593 9.94 -23.82 -11.59
N TYR A 594 9.72 -22.61 -12.11
CA TYR A 594 8.66 -21.69 -11.62
C TYR A 594 7.25 -22.32 -11.69
N SER A 595 7.02 -23.29 -12.58
CA SER A 595 5.76 -24.04 -12.62
C SER A 595 5.58 -24.94 -11.39
N LYS A 596 6.67 -25.44 -10.81
CA LYS A 596 6.67 -26.30 -9.61
C LYS A 596 6.71 -25.51 -8.30
N LEU A 597 7.42 -24.37 -8.28
CA LEU A 597 7.59 -23.51 -7.11
C LEU A 597 7.52 -22.02 -7.52
N GLY A 598 6.36 -21.57 -7.96
CA GLY A 598 6.06 -20.17 -8.22
C GLY A 598 5.49 -19.43 -6.98
N LYS A 599 5.11 -18.17 -7.16
CA LYS A 599 4.51 -17.37 -6.07
C LYS A 599 3.28 -18.03 -5.42
N LYS A 600 2.49 -18.79 -6.18
CA LYS A 600 1.26 -19.43 -5.68
C LYS A 600 1.50 -20.57 -4.68
N GLN A 601 2.65 -21.21 -4.73
CA GLN A 601 3.01 -22.31 -3.83
C GLN A 601 3.72 -21.83 -2.56
N ARG A 602 4.01 -20.54 -2.46
CA ARG A 602 4.75 -19.90 -1.36
C ARG A 602 3.83 -19.09 -0.47
N SER A 603 4.12 -19.05 0.81
CA SER A 603 3.36 -18.34 1.84
C SER A 603 4.30 -18.00 2.99
N THR A 604 4.03 -16.95 3.72
CA THR A 604 4.71 -16.64 4.99
C THR A 604 4.31 -17.58 6.13
N HIS A 605 3.21 -18.31 5.97
CA HIS A 605 2.66 -19.23 6.99
C HIS A 605 2.94 -20.71 6.68
N GLY A 606 3.79 -21.01 5.70
CA GLY A 606 4.24 -22.39 5.44
C GLY A 606 5.16 -22.92 6.55
N LEU A 607 5.33 -24.25 6.62
CA LEU A 607 6.21 -24.88 7.61
C LEU A 607 7.66 -24.95 7.14
N VAL A 608 7.92 -25.04 5.82
CA VAL A 608 9.26 -25.27 5.27
C VAL A 608 9.79 -24.03 4.57
N PRO A 609 10.93 -23.45 5.03
CA PRO A 609 11.54 -22.27 4.42
C PRO A 609 12.08 -22.55 3.01
N VAL A 610 12.13 -21.49 2.15
CA VAL A 610 12.67 -21.55 0.80
C VAL A 610 13.82 -20.56 0.64
N VAL A 611 14.97 -21.02 0.17
CA VAL A 611 16.18 -20.22 0.01
C VAL A 611 16.18 -19.48 -1.34
N PHE A 612 16.28 -18.16 -1.30
CA PHE A 612 16.39 -17.26 -2.45
C PHE A 612 17.77 -16.58 -2.52
N PRO A 613 18.17 -16.01 -3.68
CA PRO A 613 19.43 -15.27 -3.80
C PRO A 613 19.64 -14.18 -2.75
N ARG A 614 18.57 -13.48 -2.32
CA ARG A 614 18.63 -12.42 -1.29
C ARG A 614 19.03 -12.91 0.09
N HIS A 615 18.85 -14.22 0.35
CA HIS A 615 19.22 -14.85 1.62
C HIS A 615 20.71 -15.21 1.69
N LEU A 616 21.46 -15.13 0.56
CA LEU A 616 22.87 -15.44 0.52
C LEU A 616 23.68 -14.19 0.90
N LYS A 617 24.21 -14.14 2.13
CA LYS A 617 25.00 -13.02 2.66
C LYS A 617 26.17 -13.60 3.47
N ASP A 618 27.34 -13.01 3.33
CA ASP A 618 28.53 -13.33 4.10
C ASP A 618 28.83 -14.84 4.20
N ARG A 619 28.74 -15.54 3.05
CA ARG A 619 28.95 -16.98 2.91
C ARG A 619 27.97 -17.86 3.69
N ARG A 620 26.85 -17.29 4.16
CA ARG A 620 25.79 -17.96 4.92
C ARG A 620 24.43 -17.69 4.32
N ILE A 621 23.46 -18.53 4.67
CA ILE A 621 22.06 -18.30 4.39
C ILE A 621 21.48 -17.57 5.59
N THR A 622 20.90 -16.36 5.37
CA THR A 622 20.25 -15.59 6.43
C THR A 622 18.97 -16.27 6.90
N GLU A 623 18.61 -16.04 8.17
CA GLU A 623 17.41 -16.59 8.80
C GLU A 623 16.15 -15.73 8.54
N GLU A 624 16.19 -14.83 7.56
CA GLU A 624 15.00 -14.10 7.10
C GLU A 624 14.05 -15.09 6.40
N GLU A 625 13.21 -15.73 7.21
CA GLU A 625 12.26 -16.75 6.76
C GLU A 625 10.98 -16.13 6.21
N ASP A 626 11.10 -15.24 5.24
CA ASP A 626 10.00 -14.48 4.66
C ASP A 626 9.21 -15.27 3.60
N GLU A 627 9.72 -16.40 3.12
CA GLU A 627 9.04 -17.26 2.16
C GLU A 627 9.12 -18.74 2.55
N ARG A 628 7.97 -19.34 2.73
CA ARG A 628 7.82 -20.73 3.15
C ARG A 628 6.83 -21.47 2.24
N VAL A 629 6.78 -22.77 2.32
CA VAL A 629 5.79 -23.62 1.64
C VAL A 629 5.09 -24.56 2.63
N ALA A 630 3.89 -24.98 2.25
CA ALA A 630 3.20 -26.02 2.98
C ALA A 630 3.95 -27.36 2.89
N GLU A 631 3.84 -28.19 3.93
CA GLU A 631 4.53 -29.48 4.02
C GLU A 631 4.24 -30.43 2.83
N GLU A 632 2.99 -30.40 2.31
CA GLU A 632 2.63 -31.19 1.13
C GLU A 632 3.42 -30.76 -0.12
N THR A 633 3.65 -29.44 -0.29
CA THR A 633 4.47 -28.90 -1.38
C THR A 633 5.94 -29.29 -1.18
N ALA A 634 6.42 -29.24 0.05
CA ALA A 634 7.78 -29.66 0.37
C ALA A 634 7.99 -31.16 0.09
N ARG A 635 7.07 -32.02 0.44
CA ARG A 635 7.13 -33.46 0.13
C ARG A 635 7.21 -33.72 -1.38
N ARG A 636 6.43 -32.99 -2.19
CA ARG A 636 6.50 -33.08 -3.67
C ARG A 636 7.81 -32.59 -4.25
N LEU A 637 8.49 -31.67 -3.56
CA LEU A 637 9.74 -31.04 -3.96
C LEU A 637 10.95 -31.61 -3.21
N ARG A 638 10.84 -32.77 -2.59
CA ARG A 638 11.90 -33.39 -1.75
C ARG A 638 13.24 -33.51 -2.46
N ASN A 639 13.27 -33.66 -3.76
CA ASN A 639 14.52 -33.69 -4.56
C ASN A 639 15.27 -32.35 -4.52
N PHE A 640 14.61 -31.25 -4.16
CA PHE A 640 15.20 -29.91 -4.07
C PHE A 640 15.47 -29.48 -2.62
N GLU A 641 15.44 -30.44 -1.73
CA GLU A 641 15.74 -30.25 -0.31
C GLU A 641 17.24 -30.06 -0.10
N LEU A 642 17.59 -29.08 0.72
CA LEU A 642 18.95 -28.79 1.13
C LEU A 642 19.37 -29.66 2.30
N ARG A 643 20.64 -30.09 2.29
CA ARG A 643 21.27 -30.84 3.37
C ARG A 643 22.40 -30.02 3.99
N HIS A 644 22.77 -30.38 5.21
CA HIS A 644 23.94 -29.81 5.84
C HIS A 644 25.17 -29.92 4.93
N LYS A 645 25.96 -28.84 4.83
CA LYS A 645 27.14 -28.70 3.98
C LYS A 645 26.86 -28.63 2.46
N ASP A 646 25.61 -28.55 2.01
CA ASP A 646 25.36 -28.13 0.64
C ASP A 646 25.84 -26.69 0.45
N ILE A 647 26.36 -26.38 -0.73
CA ILE A 647 26.70 -25.01 -1.13
C ILE A 647 25.62 -24.50 -2.06
N VAL A 648 25.12 -23.31 -1.81
CA VAL A 648 24.07 -22.66 -2.59
C VAL A 648 24.65 -21.47 -3.34
N CYS A 649 24.52 -21.49 -4.68
CA CYS A 649 24.93 -20.42 -5.59
C CYS A 649 23.73 -19.74 -6.22
N VAL A 650 23.87 -18.48 -6.65
CA VAL A 650 22.84 -17.79 -7.44
C VAL A 650 22.81 -18.35 -8.86
N ARG A 651 21.62 -18.73 -9.34
CA ARG A 651 21.34 -19.14 -10.72
C ARG A 651 20.95 -17.96 -11.59
N SER A 652 20.00 -17.14 -11.13
CA SER A 652 19.48 -15.97 -11.85
C SER A 652 19.26 -14.80 -10.91
N GLY A 653 19.62 -13.61 -11.39
CA GLY A 653 19.68 -12.39 -10.62
C GLY A 653 21.12 -11.90 -10.43
N ALA A 654 21.34 -11.01 -9.46
CA ALA A 654 22.68 -10.55 -9.12
C ALA A 654 23.52 -11.71 -8.55
N ILE A 655 24.62 -12.06 -9.21
CA ILE A 655 25.54 -13.08 -8.74
C ILE A 655 26.31 -12.53 -7.52
N VAL A 656 26.09 -13.16 -6.38
CA VAL A 656 26.77 -12.90 -5.11
C VAL A 656 27.59 -14.13 -4.70
N PRO A 657 28.53 -14.00 -3.73
CA PRO A 657 29.27 -15.14 -3.21
C PRO A 657 28.32 -16.24 -2.72
N PRO A 658 28.67 -17.53 -2.96
CA PRO A 658 27.91 -18.68 -2.48
C PRO A 658 27.81 -18.76 -0.96
N ALA A 659 26.86 -19.55 -0.47
CA ALA A 659 26.64 -19.78 0.97
C ALA A 659 26.59 -21.28 1.31
N LEU A 660 27.05 -21.63 2.51
CA LEU A 660 26.99 -22.99 3.04
C LEU A 660 25.75 -23.21 3.89
N VAL A 661 25.06 -24.32 3.65
CA VAL A 661 23.89 -24.75 4.43
C VAL A 661 24.33 -25.24 5.80
N GLN A 662 23.81 -24.62 6.86
CA GLN A 662 24.07 -25.01 8.25
C GLN A 662 23.18 -26.18 8.68
N GLN A 663 23.52 -26.82 9.80
CA GLN A 663 22.79 -27.99 10.30
C GLN A 663 21.29 -27.71 10.54
N HIS A 664 20.96 -26.56 11.11
CA HIS A 664 19.57 -26.15 11.39
C HIS A 664 18.77 -25.77 10.14
N GLN A 665 19.44 -25.54 9.00
CA GLN A 665 18.82 -25.24 7.72
C GLN A 665 18.61 -26.49 6.85
N ALA A 666 19.01 -27.66 7.33
CA ALA A 666 18.72 -28.93 6.67
C ALA A 666 17.20 -29.13 6.60
N GLY A 667 16.72 -29.56 5.43
CA GLY A 667 15.28 -29.67 5.15
C GLY A 667 14.66 -28.44 4.48
N TRP A 668 15.38 -27.31 4.39
CA TRP A 668 14.92 -26.16 3.61
C TRP A 668 14.92 -26.45 2.12
N LEU A 669 14.13 -25.71 1.35
CA LEU A 669 14.00 -25.93 -0.09
C LEU A 669 14.75 -24.87 -0.89
N MET A 670 15.18 -25.26 -2.08
CA MET A 670 15.76 -24.38 -3.08
C MET A 670 14.67 -23.60 -3.82
N SER A 671 14.87 -22.30 -4.04
CA SER A 671 14.07 -21.55 -5.01
C SER A 671 14.49 -21.83 -6.45
N PRO A 672 13.69 -21.46 -7.46
CA PRO A 672 14.05 -21.56 -8.87
C PRO A 672 15.34 -20.80 -9.27
N ASN A 673 15.75 -19.82 -8.43
CA ASN A 673 16.83 -18.87 -8.74
C ASN A 673 18.18 -19.26 -8.15
N VAL A 674 18.31 -20.44 -7.55
CA VAL A 674 19.55 -20.92 -6.96
C VAL A 674 19.99 -22.25 -7.58
N ILE A 675 21.25 -22.57 -7.41
CA ILE A 675 21.90 -23.87 -7.76
C ILE A 675 22.49 -24.42 -6.48
N ARG A 676 22.29 -25.69 -6.24
CA ARG A 676 22.92 -26.46 -5.16
C ARG A 676 24.14 -27.22 -5.71
N LEU A 677 25.23 -27.15 -4.97
CA LEU A 677 26.39 -28.03 -5.09
C LEU A 677 26.44 -28.94 -3.88
N ARG A 678 26.48 -30.24 -4.09
CA ARG A 678 26.56 -31.26 -3.04
C ARG A 678 27.79 -32.13 -3.30
N VAL A 679 28.68 -32.15 -2.35
CA VAL A 679 29.81 -33.10 -2.37
C VAL A 679 29.27 -34.46 -1.96
N PRO A 680 29.31 -35.49 -2.82
CA PRO A 680 28.91 -36.86 -2.46
C PRO A 680 29.87 -37.45 -1.40
N ASP A 681 29.34 -38.33 -0.55
CA ASP A 681 30.16 -38.98 0.48
C ASP A 681 31.42 -39.67 -0.09
N ALA A 682 31.35 -40.23 -1.29
CA ALA A 682 32.48 -40.81 -1.98
C ALA A 682 33.59 -39.83 -2.38
N GLN A 683 33.33 -38.51 -2.33
CA GLN A 683 34.31 -37.47 -2.66
C GLN A 683 34.78 -36.69 -1.40
N ASN A 684 34.26 -37.01 -0.21
CA ASN A 684 34.63 -36.33 1.03
C ASN A 684 36.11 -36.47 1.40
N ASP A 685 36.75 -37.56 0.93
CA ASP A 685 38.21 -37.80 1.09
C ASP A 685 39.06 -36.97 0.09
N ARG A 686 38.45 -36.35 -0.89
CA ARG A 686 39.15 -35.55 -1.92
C ARG A 686 38.96 -34.06 -1.77
N VAL A 687 37.73 -33.62 -1.40
CA VAL A 687 37.40 -32.19 -1.29
C VAL A 687 36.48 -31.94 -0.12
N LEU A 688 36.84 -30.96 0.71
CA LEU A 688 36.00 -30.47 1.79
C LEU A 688 34.99 -29.45 1.25
N PRO A 689 33.70 -29.55 1.57
CA PRO A 689 32.69 -28.57 1.18
C PRO A 689 33.06 -27.12 1.59
N GLU A 690 33.63 -26.95 2.76
CA GLU A 690 34.07 -25.65 3.28
C GLU A 690 35.23 -25.08 2.47
N TYR A 691 36.22 -25.94 2.04
CA TYR A 691 37.27 -25.52 1.14
C TYR A 691 36.71 -25.05 -0.21
N LEU A 692 35.80 -25.83 -0.78
CA LEU A 692 35.13 -25.51 -2.02
C LEU A 692 34.34 -24.18 -1.89
N LEU A 693 33.66 -23.94 -0.77
CA LEU A 693 32.98 -22.68 -0.52
C LEU A 693 33.95 -21.50 -0.56
N HIS A 694 35.08 -21.57 0.17
CA HIS A 694 36.06 -20.48 0.19
C HIS A 694 36.65 -20.21 -1.21
N TYR A 695 36.92 -21.24 -1.99
CA TYR A 695 37.40 -21.06 -3.36
C TYR A 695 36.37 -20.40 -4.27
N LEU A 696 35.10 -20.82 -4.17
CA LEU A 696 33.98 -20.23 -4.93
C LEU A 696 33.68 -18.78 -4.51
N CYS A 697 34.05 -18.38 -3.30
CA CYS A 697 33.89 -17.03 -2.79
C CYS A 697 35.03 -16.07 -3.15
N LEU A 698 36.10 -16.55 -3.80
CA LEU A 698 37.14 -15.66 -4.31
C LEU A 698 36.58 -14.72 -5.37
N ASP A 699 37.04 -13.47 -5.37
CA ASP A 699 36.60 -12.45 -6.33
C ASP A 699 36.69 -12.91 -7.77
N GLU A 700 37.76 -13.64 -8.12
CA GLU A 700 38.00 -14.24 -9.44
C GLU A 700 36.95 -15.31 -9.79
N SER A 701 36.57 -16.15 -8.82
CA SER A 701 35.54 -17.17 -9.02
C SER A 701 34.13 -16.53 -9.15
N VAL A 702 33.86 -15.52 -8.35
CA VAL A 702 32.57 -14.76 -8.43
C VAL A 702 32.50 -13.99 -9.75
N ALA A 703 33.59 -13.35 -10.19
CA ALA A 703 33.68 -12.69 -11.49
C ALA A 703 33.47 -13.67 -12.64
N TRP A 704 34.15 -14.84 -12.59
CA TRP A 704 34.01 -15.92 -13.58
C TRP A 704 32.54 -16.42 -13.68
N MET A 705 31.85 -16.60 -12.54
CA MET A 705 30.41 -16.95 -12.52
C MET A 705 29.53 -15.85 -13.12
N ARG A 706 29.87 -14.60 -12.84
CA ARG A 706 29.11 -13.41 -13.32
C ARG A 706 29.24 -13.28 -14.85
N ASP A 707 30.43 -13.43 -15.39
CA ASP A 707 30.68 -13.35 -16.85
C ASP A 707 29.88 -14.42 -17.60
N ARG A 708 29.80 -15.64 -17.05
CA ARG A 708 29.05 -16.73 -17.67
C ARG A 708 27.53 -16.60 -17.51
N ALA A 709 27.06 -15.98 -16.45
CA ALA A 709 25.65 -15.66 -16.31
C ALA A 709 25.19 -14.57 -17.29
N ALA A 710 26.06 -13.58 -17.58
CA ALA A 710 25.75 -12.45 -18.48
C ALA A 710 25.68 -12.84 -19.96
N ALA A 711 26.21 -14.01 -20.36
CA ALA A 711 26.25 -14.47 -21.76
C ALA A 711 24.88 -14.89 -22.34
N THR A 712 23.79 -14.74 -21.61
CA THR A 712 22.41 -15.09 -22.02
C THR A 712 21.49 -13.87 -22.03
N ALA A 713 20.46 -13.87 -22.90
CA ALA A 713 19.47 -12.78 -23.02
C ALA A 713 18.74 -12.46 -21.70
N ALA A 714 18.65 -13.45 -20.80
CA ALA A 714 18.27 -13.26 -19.38
C ALA A 714 19.42 -13.80 -18.54
N PRO A 715 20.16 -12.96 -17.78
CA PRO A 715 21.33 -13.38 -17.02
C PRO A 715 21.04 -14.61 -16.15
N SER A 716 21.63 -15.75 -16.48
CA SER A 716 21.39 -17.00 -15.76
C SER A 716 22.60 -17.93 -15.88
N LEU A 717 23.13 -18.34 -14.73
CA LEU A 717 24.22 -19.32 -14.65
C LEU A 717 23.65 -20.72 -14.87
N ARG A 718 24.20 -21.43 -15.88
CA ARG A 718 23.80 -22.81 -16.17
C ARG A 718 24.62 -23.79 -15.34
N SER A 719 24.02 -24.91 -14.94
CA SER A 719 24.69 -25.95 -14.16
C SER A 719 25.92 -26.51 -14.90
N GLU A 720 25.81 -26.72 -16.21
CA GLU A 720 26.94 -27.20 -17.08
C GLU A 720 28.09 -26.19 -17.11
N SER A 721 27.76 -24.89 -17.24
CA SER A 721 28.79 -23.85 -17.23
C SER A 721 29.47 -23.76 -15.86
N LEU A 722 28.73 -23.85 -14.77
CA LEU A 722 29.28 -23.86 -13.41
C LEU A 722 30.15 -25.10 -13.19
N GLY A 723 29.77 -26.28 -13.71
CA GLY A 723 30.48 -27.53 -13.62
C GLY A 723 31.89 -27.49 -14.28
N SER A 724 32.08 -26.68 -15.32
CA SER A 724 33.35 -26.51 -16.00
C SER A 724 34.39 -25.67 -15.24
N LEU A 725 34.05 -25.10 -14.09
CA LEU A 725 35.01 -24.34 -13.27
C LEU A 725 36.12 -25.25 -12.76
N ARG A 726 37.37 -24.83 -12.95
CA ARG A 726 38.55 -25.57 -12.56
C ARG A 726 38.98 -25.23 -11.14
N ILE A 727 39.00 -26.24 -10.25
CA ILE A 727 39.31 -26.12 -8.83
C ILE A 727 40.68 -26.74 -8.56
N PRO A 728 41.64 -25.99 -8.00
CA PRO A 728 42.89 -26.59 -7.50
C PRO A 728 42.56 -27.39 -6.21
N LEU A 729 43.08 -28.61 -6.14
CA LEU A 729 42.87 -29.51 -5.01
C LEU A 729 44.17 -29.78 -4.32
N PRO A 730 44.50 -29.12 -3.22
CA PRO A 730 45.57 -29.53 -2.33
C PRO A 730 45.22 -30.83 -1.61
N GLU A 731 46.21 -31.45 -0.94
CA GLU A 731 45.95 -32.62 -0.10
C GLU A 731 44.91 -32.32 0.99
N PRO A 732 44.09 -33.33 1.41
CA PRO A 732 43.00 -33.09 2.37
C PRO A 732 43.44 -32.47 3.70
N ALA A 733 44.61 -32.81 4.21
CA ALA A 733 45.17 -32.20 5.42
C ALA A 733 45.45 -30.68 5.20
N GLU A 734 45.93 -30.28 4.03
CA GLU A 734 46.19 -28.90 3.67
C GLU A 734 44.87 -28.15 3.48
N GLN A 735 43.81 -28.78 2.90
CA GLN A 735 42.47 -28.19 2.84
C GLN A 735 41.93 -27.92 4.24
N GLN A 736 42.13 -28.83 5.21
CA GLN A 736 41.69 -28.61 6.60
C GLN A 736 42.39 -27.41 7.24
N GLU A 737 43.71 -27.26 7.03
CA GLU A 737 44.45 -26.11 7.55
C GLU A 737 43.93 -24.79 6.96
N ILE A 738 43.71 -24.76 5.63
CA ILE A 738 43.15 -23.59 4.91
C ILE A 738 41.78 -23.26 5.44
N VAL A 739 40.89 -24.24 5.58
CA VAL A 739 39.53 -24.06 6.08
C VAL A 739 39.55 -23.55 7.53
N ALA A 740 40.38 -24.10 8.40
CA ALA A 740 40.49 -23.64 9.77
C ALA A 740 40.90 -22.16 9.85
N ALA A 741 41.91 -21.77 9.07
CA ALA A 741 42.40 -20.42 9.04
C ALA A 741 41.36 -19.43 8.51
N LEU A 742 40.72 -19.72 7.39
CA LEU A 742 39.75 -18.84 6.75
C LEU A 742 38.45 -18.76 7.58
N ASN A 743 37.98 -19.87 8.14
CA ASN A 743 36.81 -19.86 9.04
C ASN A 743 37.09 -19.08 10.33
N GLY A 744 38.31 -19.18 10.89
CA GLY A 744 38.71 -18.39 12.06
C GLY A 744 38.73 -16.89 11.78
N LEU A 745 39.20 -16.48 10.62
CA LEU A 745 39.15 -15.07 10.20
C LEU A 745 37.71 -14.60 9.94
N ASP A 746 36.85 -15.43 9.34
CA ASP A 746 35.44 -15.13 9.14
C ASP A 746 34.69 -15.00 10.46
N GLU A 747 35.06 -15.79 11.45
CA GLU A 747 34.48 -15.74 12.79
C GLU A 747 34.91 -14.48 13.53
N LEU A 748 36.18 -14.10 13.41
CA LEU A 748 36.74 -12.89 13.95
C LEU A 748 36.07 -11.64 13.35
N ASP A 749 35.91 -11.58 12.02
CA ASP A 749 35.24 -10.47 11.34
C ASP A 749 33.80 -10.31 11.83
N ARG A 750 33.06 -11.43 11.95
CA ARG A 750 31.68 -11.41 12.49
C ARG A 750 31.62 -10.95 13.94
N ALA A 751 32.55 -11.38 14.78
CA ALA A 751 32.61 -10.96 16.18
C ALA A 751 32.89 -9.46 16.28
N HIS A 752 33.78 -8.91 15.46
CA HIS A 752 34.01 -7.46 15.37
C HIS A 752 32.77 -6.69 14.93
N LEU A 753 32.06 -7.18 13.90
CA LEU A 753 30.81 -6.55 13.45
C LEU A 753 29.71 -6.57 14.53
N ALA A 754 29.60 -7.69 15.25
CA ALA A 754 28.67 -7.83 16.37
C ALA A 754 29.01 -6.87 17.53
N ALA A 755 30.29 -6.77 17.89
CA ALA A 755 30.77 -5.83 18.91
C ALA A 755 30.50 -4.38 18.49
N ALA A 756 30.82 -4.01 17.26
CA ALA A 756 30.52 -2.67 16.73
C ALA A 756 29.01 -2.34 16.71
N ALA A 757 28.16 -3.32 16.42
CA ALA A 757 26.71 -3.15 16.49
C ALA A 757 26.20 -3.01 17.93
N SER A 758 26.80 -3.73 18.88
CA SER A 758 26.48 -3.63 20.31
C SER A 758 26.89 -2.27 20.88
N VAL A 759 28.10 -1.79 20.56
CA VAL A 759 28.57 -0.43 20.92
C VAL A 759 27.62 0.65 20.40
N ARG A 760 27.17 0.54 19.15
CA ARG A 760 26.20 1.51 18.58
C ARG A 760 24.87 1.50 19.32
N ARG A 761 24.34 0.34 19.69
CA ARG A 761 23.10 0.21 20.48
C ARG A 761 23.26 0.81 21.89
N THR A 762 24.35 0.48 22.57
CA THR A 762 24.64 1.02 23.91
C THR A 762 24.81 2.53 23.87
N ARG A 763 25.48 3.08 22.83
CA ARG A 763 25.59 4.54 22.63
C ARG A 763 24.22 5.19 22.50
N VAL A 764 23.27 4.58 21.77
CA VAL A 764 21.90 5.11 21.63
C VAL A 764 21.17 5.07 22.96
N ALA A 765 21.20 3.93 23.69
CA ALA A 765 20.59 3.81 25.02
C ALA A 765 21.17 4.83 26.01
N LEU A 766 22.49 4.99 26.04
CA LEU A 766 23.17 5.96 26.89
C LEU A 766 22.80 7.40 26.52
N ALA A 767 22.74 7.71 25.22
CA ALA A 767 22.32 9.04 24.76
C ALA A 767 20.87 9.33 25.19
N HIS A 768 19.98 8.34 25.13
CA HIS A 768 18.61 8.46 25.63
C HIS A 768 18.60 8.72 27.14
N ALA A 769 19.41 8.02 27.91
CA ALA A 769 19.49 8.21 29.37
C ALA A 769 20.06 9.59 29.77
N LEU A 770 21.07 10.07 29.05
CA LEU A 770 21.80 11.30 29.43
C LEU A 770 21.19 12.58 28.86
N LEU A 771 20.61 12.53 27.68
CA LEU A 771 20.17 13.74 26.94
C LEU A 771 18.67 14.02 27.07
N ARG A 772 17.89 13.12 27.65
CA ARG A 772 16.48 13.40 27.94
C ARG A 772 16.35 14.15 29.26
N PRO A 773 15.64 15.29 29.32
CA PRO A 773 15.40 15.99 30.57
C PRO A 773 14.53 15.10 31.47
N SER A 774 15.00 14.84 32.70
CA SER A 774 14.20 14.19 33.73
C SER A 774 12.99 15.08 34.07
N THR A 775 11.79 14.55 33.99
CA THR A 775 10.55 15.24 34.37
C THR A 775 10.29 15.20 35.89
N GLU A 776 11.16 14.60 36.67
CA GLU A 776 11.09 14.64 38.15
C GLU A 776 12.00 15.72 38.75
N PRO A 777 11.51 16.46 39.77
CA PRO A 777 12.39 17.32 40.53
C PRO A 777 13.47 16.48 41.19
N ALA A 778 14.74 16.85 41.01
CA ALA A 778 15.90 16.14 41.52
C ALA A 778 15.69 15.76 42.99
N PRO A 779 15.80 14.46 43.35
CA PRO A 779 15.93 14.12 44.77
C PRO A 779 17.21 14.72 45.34
N ALA A 780 17.09 15.38 46.48
CA ALA A 780 18.18 16.06 47.11
C ALA A 780 19.38 15.10 47.32
N SER A 781 20.52 15.45 46.68
CA SER A 781 21.88 14.97 46.94
C SER A 781 22.10 13.45 47.15
N VAL A 782 22.46 12.74 46.10
CA VAL A 782 23.25 11.50 46.18
C VAL A 782 24.74 11.89 46.14
N PRO A 783 25.59 11.36 47.07
CA PRO A 783 26.99 11.71 47.13
C PRO A 783 27.79 11.30 45.90
N ARG A 784 28.61 12.16 45.36
CA ARG A 784 29.49 11.98 44.18
C ARG A 784 30.62 10.96 44.30
N HIS A 785 30.56 10.01 45.27
CA HIS A 785 31.72 9.18 45.64
C HIS A 785 31.83 7.82 44.91
N ARG A 786 31.02 7.50 43.89
CA ARG A 786 31.09 6.16 43.28
C ARG A 786 31.68 6.08 41.87
N PHE A 787 31.99 7.22 41.25
CA PHE A 787 32.48 7.23 39.86
C PHE A 787 34.01 7.36 39.69
N GLU A 788 34.76 7.59 40.76
CA GLU A 788 36.23 7.80 40.66
C GLU A 788 37.06 6.48 40.76
N LYS A 789 36.50 5.34 40.98
CA LYS A 789 37.27 4.10 41.15
C LYS A 789 37.28 3.12 39.95
N GLU A 790 36.50 3.38 38.90
CA GLU A 790 36.46 2.46 37.73
C GLU A 790 37.04 3.06 36.45
N ALA A 791 37.58 4.28 36.47
CA ALA A 791 38.21 4.92 35.30
C ALA A 791 39.72 4.74 35.23
N SER A 792 40.30 3.82 36.03
CA SER A 792 41.74 3.49 35.99
C SER A 792 41.95 1.99 35.82
N LEU A 793 41.39 1.41 34.78
CA LEU A 793 41.82 0.08 34.25
C LEU A 793 41.76 0.13 32.73
#